data_2cb205e1ecb600108161dda787bdfd51
#
_entry.id   2cb205e1ecb600108161dda787bdfd51
#
_cell.length_a   1.000
_cell.length_b   1.000
_cell.length_c   1.000
_cell.angle_alpha   90.00
_cell.angle_beta   90.00
_cell.angle_gamma   90.00
#
_symmetry.space_group_name_H-M   'P 1'
#
loop_
_entity.id
_entity.type
_entity.pdbx_description
1 polymer ?
#
loop_
_entity_poly.entity_id
_entity_poly.type
_entity_poly.pdbx_seq_one_letter_code
_entity_poly.pdbx_strand_id
1 'polypeptide(L)'
;MDLHPADNAANADMSNGGHDTTTKVTGRAADTGGCPFRGTRVEGAIGFEPQLDHWWPNRLKVELLHQNPMQADPLKDVDYAAAFSALDLAALKADLKALLSSSVDWWPSDYGHYGPQMIRMAWHSAGTYRIADGRGGAGAGMQRFAPINSWWDNGNTDKSRRLLWPIKQKYGAALSWADLMVLTGNVALEAMGFRTFGFAGGRIDAWESDRSTYWGPEGWQDGDSYPERMVNLDKRWEGDPKEAHWDLENPVGASHSSIIYVNPEGPGGNGDPMDSAREIRESFARMAMNDEETVALIAGGHAFGKSHGMVAAERIGKAPEEASIGEMGLGWHNPVGSGNAEHTMTNGIEGSWTQNPIAWDNDYLTNLFGLDWEKTESPAGALQWTPIDPDAPTTPDAHLENRQHPLMMMTSDIALKTDPAYRAICERFLADFEYFGDAFARAWYKLTHRDMGPKDRYLGPDVPIVALPWQDPIPPLDHALVDDADVAELKRRILGSDASVSALVSAAWASASTYRHSDKRGGANGARVRLAPQKDWAVNDPKRLAATLATLEDVQSRFNAEQSGAQPDGQSAPKKISMADLIVLGGVAAVEKAAADAGVEVTVPFVPGRMDTTEALTDAESFEWLRPVTDGFRNYHDKAVRFGVPDEHLFLDKAALLTLTAPEWTVLNGGLKVLGINDDGSEHGVFTDSPGVLSNDFFTVLTSMDYIWTPRDEEETTFDIADRESGETRFTATRCDLVFGSNSQLRHTAEVYAADDGHARLVKDFAAAWHKVMMLDRYDVPAARAEATSIC
;
A
#
# COMPACT_ATOMS: atom_id res chain seq x y z
N MET A 1 13.78 -34.22 47.87
CA MET A 1 12.72 -35.23 47.76
C MET A 1 12.12 -35.03 46.39
N ASP A 2 12.65 -35.66 45.40
CA ASP A 2 12.24 -36.96 44.84
C ASP A 2 10.85 -36.83 44.22
N LEU A 3 10.60 -37.04 42.93
CA LEU A 3 10.96 -38.09 42.01
C LEU A 3 10.47 -37.79 40.60
N HIS A 4 11.23 -37.95 39.70
CA HIS A 4 11.44 -38.88 38.57
C HIS A 4 10.25 -39.23 37.62
N PRO A 5 10.56 -39.52 36.41
CA PRO A 5 9.69 -39.37 35.23
C PRO A 5 9.04 -40.67 34.82
N ALA A 6 8.03 -40.57 33.99
CA ALA A 6 7.49 -41.73 33.29
C ALA A 6 7.60 -41.52 31.78
N ASP A 7 8.37 -42.43 31.20
CA ASP A 7 8.47 -42.73 29.79
C ASP A 7 7.13 -42.90 29.09
N ASN A 8 7.00 -42.32 27.91
CA ASN A 8 6.18 -42.93 26.87
C ASN A 8 6.81 -42.64 25.52
N ALA A 9 7.65 -43.54 25.14
CA ALA A 9 8.07 -43.72 23.72
C ALA A 9 6.87 -44.23 22.94
N ALA A 10 6.24 -43.37 22.14
CA ALA A 10 5.38 -43.83 21.06
C ALA A 10 6.21 -43.94 19.80
N ASN A 11 6.46 -45.13 19.37
CA ASN A 11 7.00 -45.50 18.07
C ASN A 11 6.13 -44.87 16.99
N ALA A 12 6.65 -43.82 16.34
CA ALA A 12 6.13 -43.39 15.05
C ALA A 12 6.80 -44.30 13.99
N ASP A 13 6.00 -45.16 13.44
CA ASP A 13 6.32 -45.99 12.31
C ASP A 13 6.58 -45.09 11.09
N MET A 14 7.87 -44.86 10.80
CA MET A 14 8.28 -44.17 9.59
C MET A 14 8.15 -45.14 8.42
N SER A 15 6.94 -45.32 7.92
CA SER A 15 6.75 -45.95 6.63
C SER A 15 7.32 -45.03 5.55
N ASN A 16 8.44 -45.43 5.00
CA ASN A 16 9.07 -44.91 3.80
C ASN A 16 8.06 -44.91 2.64
N GLY A 17 7.31 -43.84 2.48
CA GLY A 17 6.62 -43.51 1.26
C GLY A 17 7.61 -42.82 0.32
N GLY A 18 8.44 -43.63 -0.37
CA GLY A 18 9.25 -43.13 -1.47
C GLY A 18 8.32 -42.55 -2.54
N HIS A 19 8.29 -41.24 -2.69
CA HIS A 19 7.70 -40.61 -3.86
C HIS A 19 8.55 -40.97 -5.07
N ASP A 20 8.09 -41.98 -5.80
CA ASP A 20 8.60 -42.32 -7.12
C ASP A 20 8.20 -41.17 -8.09
N THR A 21 9.21 -40.33 -8.39
CA THR A 21 9.04 -39.21 -9.32
C THR A 21 9.06 -39.65 -10.79
N THR A 22 8.89 -40.92 -11.04
CA THR A 22 8.72 -41.42 -12.42
C THR A 22 7.27 -41.21 -12.85
N THR A 23 7.07 -40.34 -13.81
CA THR A 23 5.78 -40.07 -14.49
C THR A 23 5.23 -41.41 -15.01
N LYS A 24 4.33 -42.06 -14.25
CA LYS A 24 3.63 -43.25 -14.74
C LYS A 24 2.52 -42.81 -15.69
N VAL A 25 2.78 -42.90 -16.95
CA VAL A 25 1.73 -42.87 -17.97
C VAL A 25 0.96 -44.19 -17.87
N THR A 26 -0.11 -44.22 -17.06
CA THR A 26 -1.01 -45.37 -17.00
C THR A 26 -2.19 -45.15 -17.92
N GLY A 27 -1.99 -45.36 -19.20
CA GLY A 27 -3.06 -45.36 -20.19
C GLY A 27 -2.90 -46.51 -21.16
N ARG A 28 -3.83 -47.46 -21.20
CA ARG A 28 -3.98 -48.38 -22.32
C ARG A 28 -4.33 -47.57 -23.56
N ALA A 29 -3.45 -47.55 -24.54
CA ALA A 29 -3.78 -46.96 -25.83
C ALA A 29 -4.98 -47.68 -26.43
N ALA A 30 -6.14 -46.98 -26.48
CA ALA A 30 -7.21 -47.36 -27.41
C ALA A 30 -6.82 -46.79 -28.78
N ASP A 31 -6.77 -47.67 -29.74
CA ASP A 31 -6.35 -47.48 -31.12
C ASP A 31 -7.37 -46.61 -31.86
N THR A 32 -7.35 -45.34 -31.64
CA THR A 32 -8.04 -44.31 -32.44
C THR A 32 -7.13 -43.09 -32.51
N GLY A 33 -6.74 -42.67 -33.72
CA GLY A 33 -5.79 -41.58 -34.05
C GLY A 33 -6.11 -40.21 -33.43
N GLY A 34 -6.21 -40.17 -32.07
CA GLY A 34 -6.44 -39.01 -31.27
C GLY A 34 -5.18 -38.63 -30.50
N CYS A 35 -5.09 -37.38 -30.09
CA CYS A 35 -3.99 -36.86 -29.28
C CYS A 35 -3.68 -37.81 -28.10
N PRO A 36 -2.42 -38.27 -27.93
CA PRO A 36 -2.03 -39.24 -26.89
C PRO A 36 -2.26 -38.77 -25.48
N PHE A 37 -2.58 -37.47 -25.27
CA PHE A 37 -2.89 -36.87 -23.94
C PHE A 37 -4.38 -36.78 -23.64
N ARG A 38 -5.25 -37.29 -24.50
CA ARG A 38 -6.70 -37.23 -24.24
C ARG A 38 -7.07 -38.21 -23.13
N GLY A 39 -7.50 -37.64 -21.98
CA GLY A 39 -7.90 -38.42 -20.80
C GLY A 39 -6.77 -38.78 -19.85
N THR A 40 -5.54 -38.31 -20.09
CA THR A 40 -4.39 -38.51 -19.19
C THR A 40 -4.19 -37.25 -18.34
N ARG A 41 -4.28 -37.38 -17.02
CA ARG A 41 -3.87 -36.31 -16.11
C ARG A 41 -2.33 -36.23 -16.11
N VAL A 42 -1.81 -35.07 -16.49
CA VAL A 42 -0.36 -34.79 -16.43
C VAL A 42 -0.14 -34.05 -15.10
N GLU A 43 0.59 -34.68 -14.20
CA GLU A 43 1.00 -34.05 -12.95
C GLU A 43 2.39 -33.41 -13.13
N GLY A 44 2.66 -32.33 -12.38
CA GLY A 44 3.96 -31.64 -12.42
C GLY A 44 4.18 -30.70 -13.60
N ALA A 45 3.11 -30.33 -14.34
CA ALA A 45 3.22 -29.28 -15.34
C ALA A 45 3.34 -27.89 -14.69
N ILE A 46 4.00 -26.96 -15.38
CA ILE A 46 4.11 -25.57 -14.93
C ILE A 46 2.72 -25.02 -14.57
N GLY A 47 2.57 -24.46 -13.38
CA GLY A 47 1.33 -23.87 -12.88
C GLY A 47 0.41 -24.82 -12.09
N PHE A 48 0.73 -26.11 -12.00
CA PHE A 48 -0.07 -27.04 -11.19
C PHE A 48 0.33 -27.08 -9.72
N GLU A 49 1.59 -26.79 -9.40
CA GLU A 49 2.07 -26.71 -8.01
C GLU A 49 3.10 -25.58 -7.86
N PRO A 50 3.02 -24.76 -6.82
CA PRO A 50 4.02 -23.75 -6.49
C PRO A 50 5.26 -24.44 -5.91
N GLN A 51 6.29 -24.68 -6.74
CA GLN A 51 7.41 -25.52 -6.37
C GLN A 51 8.27 -24.97 -5.24
N LEU A 52 8.67 -23.69 -5.29
CA LEU A 52 9.57 -23.12 -4.28
C LEU A 52 8.87 -22.90 -2.94
N ASP A 53 7.66 -22.36 -2.94
CA ASP A 53 6.91 -22.10 -1.71
C ASP A 53 6.41 -23.39 -1.07
N HIS A 54 6.19 -24.43 -1.85
CA HIS A 54 5.87 -25.75 -1.31
C HIS A 54 7.07 -26.36 -0.53
N TRP A 55 8.30 -26.26 -1.08
CA TRP A 55 9.49 -26.83 -0.46
C TRP A 55 10.06 -25.96 0.67
N TRP A 56 10.03 -24.64 0.51
CA TRP A 56 10.61 -23.68 1.45
C TRP A 56 9.66 -22.47 1.66
N PRO A 57 8.56 -22.64 2.39
CA PRO A 57 7.53 -21.61 2.53
C PRO A 57 8.05 -20.32 3.21
N ASN A 58 9.03 -20.46 4.10
CA ASN A 58 9.59 -19.35 4.88
C ASN A 58 10.86 -18.74 4.25
N ARG A 59 11.20 -19.09 3.01
CA ARG A 59 12.36 -18.48 2.34
C ARG A 59 12.17 -17.00 2.09
N LEU A 60 13.28 -16.25 2.01
CA LEU A 60 13.24 -14.85 1.59
C LEU A 60 12.78 -14.75 0.12
N LYS A 61 11.68 -14.05 -0.15
CA LYS A 61 11.01 -13.98 -1.46
C LYS A 61 11.56 -12.82 -2.30
N VAL A 62 12.81 -12.89 -2.72
CA VAL A 62 13.50 -11.83 -3.47
C VAL A 62 12.79 -11.48 -4.79
N GLU A 63 11.99 -12.38 -5.35
CA GLU A 63 11.13 -12.14 -6.51
C GLU A 63 10.07 -11.05 -6.32
N LEU A 64 9.79 -10.65 -5.08
CA LEU A 64 8.93 -9.49 -4.80
C LEU A 64 9.50 -8.17 -5.37
N LEU A 65 10.81 -8.10 -5.60
CA LEU A 65 11.46 -6.96 -6.23
C LEU A 65 11.30 -6.93 -7.77
N HIS A 66 10.59 -7.89 -8.35
CA HIS A 66 10.43 -8.04 -9.79
C HIS A 66 8.95 -8.07 -10.22
N GLN A 67 8.06 -7.55 -9.39
CA GLN A 67 6.64 -7.43 -9.75
C GLN A 67 6.43 -6.31 -10.78
N ASN A 68 5.39 -6.45 -11.60
CA ASN A 68 5.01 -5.48 -12.63
C ASN A 68 6.19 -5.02 -13.51
N PRO A 69 6.99 -5.92 -14.09
CA PRO A 69 8.11 -5.48 -14.90
C PRO A 69 7.59 -4.77 -16.15
N MET A 70 8.31 -3.73 -16.60
CA MET A 70 7.93 -2.94 -17.78
C MET A 70 7.64 -3.80 -19.02
N GLN A 71 8.31 -4.95 -19.15
CA GLN A 71 8.08 -5.88 -20.26
C GLN A 71 6.69 -6.54 -20.23
N ALA A 72 6.07 -6.62 -19.05
CA ALA A 72 4.73 -7.16 -18.88
C ALA A 72 3.63 -6.10 -19.04
N ASP A 73 3.97 -4.81 -19.08
CA ASP A 73 3.02 -3.73 -19.30
C ASP A 73 2.68 -3.61 -20.80
N PRO A 74 1.44 -3.91 -21.23
CA PRO A 74 1.03 -3.77 -22.62
C PRO A 74 0.86 -2.31 -23.05
N LEU A 75 0.87 -1.35 -22.10
CA LEU A 75 0.72 0.08 -22.34
C LEU A 75 2.00 0.88 -22.05
N LYS A 76 3.14 0.23 -21.89
CA LYS A 76 4.45 0.84 -21.55
C LYS A 76 4.87 2.00 -22.46
N ASP A 77 4.38 2.05 -23.71
CA ASP A 77 4.68 3.11 -24.67
C ASP A 77 3.65 4.25 -24.64
N VAL A 78 2.67 4.21 -23.72
CA VAL A 78 1.62 5.21 -23.57
C VAL A 78 2.02 6.21 -22.48
N ASP A 79 2.17 7.48 -22.83
CA ASP A 79 2.21 8.55 -21.82
C ASP A 79 0.79 8.76 -21.27
N TYR A 80 0.50 8.10 -20.14
CA TYR A 80 -0.81 8.15 -19.52
C TYR A 80 -1.21 9.55 -19.08
N ALA A 81 -0.27 10.35 -18.59
CA ALA A 81 -0.57 11.72 -18.14
C ALA A 81 -1.00 12.60 -19.32
N ALA A 82 -0.31 12.50 -20.45
CA ALA A 82 -0.70 13.18 -21.69
C ALA A 82 -2.03 12.65 -22.26
N ALA A 83 -2.21 11.33 -22.28
CA ALA A 83 -3.43 10.70 -22.79
C ALA A 83 -4.66 11.06 -21.95
N PHE A 84 -4.57 10.99 -20.61
CA PHE A 84 -5.66 11.37 -19.72
C PHE A 84 -5.97 12.88 -19.81
N SER A 85 -4.96 13.74 -19.88
CA SER A 85 -5.14 15.19 -20.00
C SER A 85 -5.80 15.62 -21.29
N ALA A 86 -5.75 14.77 -22.33
CA ALA A 86 -6.42 14.99 -23.60
C ALA A 86 -7.89 14.52 -23.62
N LEU A 87 -8.35 13.82 -22.55
CA LEU A 87 -9.73 13.36 -22.46
C LEU A 87 -10.73 14.51 -22.30
N ASP A 88 -11.85 14.42 -22.98
CA ASP A 88 -13.04 15.22 -22.64
C ASP A 88 -13.72 14.61 -21.39
N LEU A 89 -13.31 15.08 -20.22
CA LEU A 89 -13.83 14.60 -18.93
C LEU A 89 -15.33 14.86 -18.78
N ALA A 90 -15.85 15.92 -19.40
CA ALA A 90 -17.28 16.23 -19.35
C ALA A 90 -18.09 15.21 -20.17
N ALA A 91 -17.61 14.83 -21.36
CA ALA A 91 -18.21 13.76 -22.17
C ALA A 91 -18.14 12.40 -21.45
N LEU A 92 -17.01 12.07 -20.81
CA LEU A 92 -16.88 10.85 -20.02
C LEU A 92 -17.87 10.82 -18.85
N LYS A 93 -18.01 11.91 -18.09
CA LYS A 93 -19.01 12.03 -17.01
C LYS A 93 -20.45 11.89 -17.54
N ALA A 94 -20.72 12.41 -18.72
CA ALA A 94 -22.05 12.26 -19.33
C ALA A 94 -22.34 10.80 -19.73
N ASP A 95 -21.38 10.10 -20.29
CA ASP A 95 -21.52 8.68 -20.61
C ASP A 95 -21.72 7.83 -19.32
N LEU A 96 -21.00 8.13 -18.27
CA LEU A 96 -21.17 7.48 -16.96
C LEU A 96 -22.56 7.74 -16.39
N LYS A 97 -23.06 8.98 -16.41
CA LYS A 97 -24.43 9.31 -15.95
C LYS A 97 -25.49 8.55 -16.74
N ALA A 98 -25.31 8.41 -18.05
CA ALA A 98 -26.21 7.64 -18.88
C ALA A 98 -26.21 6.14 -18.52
N LEU A 99 -25.02 5.57 -18.24
CA LEU A 99 -24.91 4.20 -17.77
C LEU A 99 -25.56 4.02 -16.40
N LEU A 100 -25.33 4.92 -15.46
CA LEU A 100 -25.88 4.83 -14.09
C LEU A 100 -27.41 4.80 -14.05
N SER A 101 -28.10 5.50 -14.96
CA SER A 101 -29.55 5.53 -15.07
C SER A 101 -30.12 4.51 -16.06
N SER A 102 -29.29 3.56 -16.50
CA SER A 102 -29.73 2.43 -17.34
C SER A 102 -30.03 1.18 -16.48
N SER A 103 -30.55 0.15 -17.11
CA SER A 103 -30.70 -1.17 -16.51
C SER A 103 -30.50 -2.22 -17.60
N VAL A 104 -29.72 -3.27 -17.34
CA VAL A 104 -29.49 -4.37 -18.28
C VAL A 104 -30.09 -5.66 -17.73
N ASP A 105 -30.62 -6.49 -18.60
CA ASP A 105 -31.36 -7.71 -18.21
C ASP A 105 -30.51 -8.72 -17.44
N TRP A 106 -29.21 -8.80 -17.75
CA TRP A 106 -28.32 -9.76 -17.05
C TRP A 106 -27.90 -9.31 -15.65
N TRP A 107 -28.07 -8.01 -15.30
CA TRP A 107 -27.84 -7.44 -13.97
C TRP A 107 -28.68 -6.17 -13.80
N PRO A 108 -29.98 -6.30 -13.44
CA PRO A 108 -30.87 -5.16 -13.27
C PRO A 108 -30.42 -4.21 -12.16
N SER A 109 -30.60 -2.91 -12.37
CA SER A 109 -30.26 -1.89 -11.37
C SER A 109 -31.32 -1.81 -10.26
N ASP A 110 -30.87 -1.67 -9.01
CA ASP A 110 -31.76 -1.39 -7.89
C ASP A 110 -32.38 0.01 -8.02
N TYR A 111 -33.65 0.12 -7.77
CA TYR A 111 -34.41 1.39 -7.88
C TYR A 111 -34.23 2.10 -9.23
N GLY A 112 -33.83 1.38 -10.27
CA GLY A 112 -33.56 1.94 -11.61
C GLY A 112 -32.26 2.73 -11.72
N HIS A 113 -31.33 2.59 -10.76
CA HIS A 113 -30.08 3.36 -10.76
C HIS A 113 -28.88 2.55 -10.21
N TYR A 114 -27.78 2.45 -10.99
CA TYR A 114 -26.57 1.74 -10.55
C TYR A 114 -25.69 2.53 -9.55
N GLY A 115 -26.05 3.77 -9.23
CA GLY A 115 -25.23 4.64 -8.39
C GLY A 115 -24.74 4.01 -7.08
N PRO A 116 -25.63 3.45 -6.24
CA PRO A 116 -25.22 2.85 -4.98
C PRO A 116 -24.22 1.70 -5.16
N GLN A 117 -24.44 0.84 -6.16
CA GLN A 117 -23.52 -0.25 -6.48
C GLN A 117 -22.14 0.27 -6.92
N MET A 118 -22.08 1.37 -7.66
CA MET A 118 -20.83 1.97 -8.11
C MET A 118 -20.10 2.75 -7.01
N ILE A 119 -20.83 3.37 -6.07
CA ILE A 119 -20.23 3.93 -4.85
C ILE A 119 -19.56 2.82 -4.06
N ARG A 120 -20.25 1.68 -3.84
CA ARG A 120 -19.68 0.53 -3.16
C ARG A 120 -18.41 0.03 -3.85
N MET A 121 -18.40 -0.10 -5.18
CA MET A 121 -17.21 -0.52 -5.92
C MET A 121 -16.04 0.46 -5.71
N ALA A 122 -16.27 1.77 -5.78
CA ALA A 122 -15.24 2.78 -5.58
C ALA A 122 -14.73 2.77 -4.12
N TRP A 123 -15.63 2.65 -3.15
CA TRP A 123 -15.29 2.47 -1.74
C TRP A 123 -14.39 1.25 -1.54
N HIS A 124 -14.78 0.09 -2.07
CA HIS A 124 -14.04 -1.16 -1.94
C HIS A 124 -12.72 -1.17 -2.73
N SER A 125 -12.55 -0.29 -3.72
CA SER A 125 -11.25 -0.07 -4.36
C SER A 125 -10.30 0.72 -3.46
N ALA A 126 -10.82 1.71 -2.73
CA ALA A 126 -10.03 2.64 -1.92
C ALA A 126 -9.81 2.16 -0.48
N GLY A 127 -10.80 1.48 0.10
CA GLY A 127 -10.83 1.10 1.52
C GLY A 127 -9.80 0.04 1.94
N THR A 128 -9.07 -0.53 1.00
CA THR A 128 -7.92 -1.41 1.27
C THR A 128 -6.64 -0.66 1.64
N TYR A 129 -6.63 0.68 1.56
CA TYR A 129 -5.48 1.49 1.94
C TYR A 129 -5.16 1.35 3.43
N ARG A 130 -3.87 1.27 3.74
CA ARG A 130 -3.37 1.29 5.10
C ARG A 130 -2.20 2.25 5.26
N ILE A 131 -2.27 3.10 6.29
CA ILE A 131 -1.29 4.15 6.52
C ILE A 131 0.06 3.61 6.96
N ALA A 132 0.09 2.43 7.59
CA ALA A 132 1.30 1.84 8.16
C ALA A 132 2.40 1.61 7.10
N ASP A 133 2.04 1.11 5.91
CA ASP A 133 2.98 0.87 4.81
C ASP A 133 2.55 1.50 3.47
N GLY A 134 1.43 2.21 3.46
CA GLY A 134 0.90 2.89 2.28
C GLY A 134 0.34 1.97 1.19
N ARG A 135 0.31 0.65 1.42
CA ARG A 135 -0.21 -0.32 0.45
C ARG A 135 -1.74 -0.38 0.45
N GLY A 136 -2.29 -1.08 -0.52
CA GLY A 136 -3.72 -1.06 -0.79
C GLY A 136 -4.15 0.21 -1.52
N GLY A 137 -5.44 0.54 -1.42
CA GLY A 137 -5.99 1.74 -2.04
C GLY A 137 -6.39 1.58 -3.50
N ALA A 138 -6.82 2.68 -4.10
CA ALA A 138 -7.37 2.71 -5.46
C ALA A 138 -6.31 2.91 -6.55
N GLY A 139 -5.05 3.20 -6.18
CA GLY A 139 -4.03 3.75 -7.06
C GLY A 139 -3.62 2.89 -8.26
N ALA A 140 -3.81 1.57 -8.18
CA ALA A 140 -3.39 0.62 -9.21
C ALA A 140 -4.52 -0.28 -9.74
N GLY A 141 -5.76 -0.04 -9.35
CA GLY A 141 -6.91 -0.83 -9.79
C GLY A 141 -6.89 -2.29 -9.33
N MET A 142 -6.32 -2.56 -8.15
CA MET A 142 -6.08 -3.89 -7.61
C MET A 142 -7.35 -4.71 -7.37
N GLN A 143 -8.53 -4.09 -7.26
CA GLN A 143 -9.81 -4.81 -7.16
C GLN A 143 -10.08 -5.76 -8.34
N ARG A 144 -9.33 -5.64 -9.44
CA ARG A 144 -9.43 -6.54 -10.61
C ARG A 144 -8.76 -7.89 -10.41
N PHE A 145 -7.89 -8.03 -9.40
CA PHE A 145 -7.02 -9.18 -9.19
C PHE A 145 -7.28 -9.89 -7.88
N ALA A 146 -6.85 -11.16 -7.81
CA ALA A 146 -6.78 -11.90 -6.57
C ALA A 146 -5.85 -11.21 -5.55
N PRO A 147 -6.15 -11.32 -4.23
CA PRO A 147 -7.32 -11.96 -3.64
C PRO A 147 -8.56 -11.06 -3.62
N ILE A 148 -8.40 -9.75 -3.88
CA ILE A 148 -9.43 -8.72 -3.65
C ILE A 148 -10.69 -8.99 -4.47
N ASN A 149 -10.56 -9.37 -5.74
CA ASN A 149 -11.70 -9.64 -6.62
C ASN A 149 -12.57 -10.80 -6.15
N SER A 150 -12.02 -11.66 -5.29
CA SER A 150 -12.66 -12.87 -4.79
C SER A 150 -12.95 -12.85 -3.28
N TRP A 151 -12.70 -11.74 -2.60
CA TRP A 151 -13.15 -11.56 -1.23
C TRP A 151 -14.68 -11.55 -1.15
N TRP A 152 -15.23 -12.12 -0.07
CA TRP A 152 -16.67 -12.12 0.16
C TRP A 152 -17.26 -10.71 0.20
N ASP A 153 -16.56 -9.77 0.82
CA ASP A 153 -16.92 -8.35 0.85
C ASP A 153 -17.06 -7.72 -0.54
N ASN A 154 -16.39 -8.29 -1.53
CA ASN A 154 -16.48 -7.88 -2.92
C ASN A 154 -17.51 -8.66 -3.74
N GLY A 155 -18.41 -9.40 -3.06
CA GLY A 155 -19.51 -10.08 -3.73
C GLY A 155 -20.23 -9.15 -4.73
N ASN A 156 -20.30 -9.58 -5.98
CA ASN A 156 -20.90 -8.87 -7.10
C ASN A 156 -20.21 -7.56 -7.59
N THR A 157 -19.05 -7.16 -7.04
CA THR A 157 -18.29 -6.04 -7.62
C THR A 157 -17.68 -6.38 -8.98
N ASP A 158 -17.51 -7.64 -9.31
CA ASP A 158 -17.17 -8.14 -10.63
C ASP A 158 -18.21 -7.71 -11.67
N LYS A 159 -19.53 -7.73 -11.32
CA LYS A 159 -20.62 -7.21 -12.17
C LYS A 159 -20.51 -5.70 -12.35
N SER A 160 -20.16 -4.95 -11.30
CA SER A 160 -19.94 -3.50 -11.41
C SER A 160 -18.87 -3.18 -12.46
N ARG A 161 -17.71 -3.86 -12.38
CA ARG A 161 -16.64 -3.70 -13.38
C ARG A 161 -17.07 -4.14 -14.78
N ARG A 162 -17.86 -5.21 -14.89
CA ARG A 162 -18.35 -5.65 -16.21
C ARG A 162 -19.35 -4.66 -16.82
N LEU A 163 -20.20 -4.02 -16.01
CA LEU A 163 -21.08 -2.94 -16.45
C LEU A 163 -20.30 -1.74 -17.01
N LEU A 164 -19.11 -1.45 -16.47
CA LEU A 164 -18.24 -0.35 -16.93
C LEU A 164 -17.46 -0.68 -18.23
N TRP A 165 -17.45 -1.93 -18.68
CA TRP A 165 -16.66 -2.31 -19.85
C TRP A 165 -16.94 -1.47 -21.11
N PRO A 166 -18.19 -1.13 -21.50
CA PRO A 166 -18.45 -0.28 -22.66
C PRO A 166 -17.78 1.11 -22.55
N ILE A 167 -17.71 1.68 -21.35
CA ILE A 167 -17.01 2.94 -21.10
C ILE A 167 -15.50 2.74 -21.26
N LYS A 168 -14.94 1.73 -20.60
CA LYS A 168 -13.50 1.41 -20.71
C LYS A 168 -13.11 1.13 -22.15
N GLN A 169 -13.94 0.40 -22.91
CA GLN A 169 -13.72 0.11 -24.33
C GLN A 169 -13.68 1.39 -25.17
N LYS A 170 -14.59 2.35 -24.90
CA LYS A 170 -14.67 3.61 -25.63
C LYS A 170 -13.45 4.50 -25.39
N TYR A 171 -12.97 4.61 -24.15
CA TYR A 171 -11.89 5.52 -23.78
C TYR A 171 -10.50 4.85 -23.79
N GLY A 172 -10.44 3.54 -23.84
CA GLY A 172 -9.23 2.74 -24.08
C GLY A 172 -8.07 3.02 -23.13
N ALA A 173 -6.89 3.20 -23.70
CA ALA A 173 -5.66 3.43 -22.95
C ALA A 173 -5.57 4.81 -22.27
N ALA A 174 -6.40 5.77 -22.69
CA ALA A 174 -6.43 7.09 -22.08
C ALA A 174 -7.14 7.15 -20.72
N LEU A 175 -7.79 6.07 -20.31
CA LEU A 175 -8.52 5.96 -19.04
C LEU A 175 -8.15 4.63 -18.35
N SER A 176 -7.39 4.68 -17.26
CA SER A 176 -7.09 3.49 -16.46
C SER A 176 -8.36 2.94 -15.79
N TRP A 177 -8.35 1.65 -15.43
CA TRP A 177 -9.40 1.09 -14.59
C TRP A 177 -9.43 1.72 -13.20
N ALA A 178 -8.25 2.04 -12.67
CA ALA A 178 -8.12 2.69 -11.38
C ALA A 178 -8.84 4.05 -11.36
N ASP A 179 -8.58 4.91 -12.35
CA ASP A 179 -9.27 6.20 -12.48
C ASP A 179 -10.76 6.04 -12.82
N LEU A 180 -11.12 5.07 -13.68
CA LEU A 180 -12.51 4.81 -14.03
C LEU A 180 -13.35 4.41 -12.82
N MET A 181 -12.87 3.51 -11.97
CA MET A 181 -13.62 3.05 -10.79
C MET A 181 -13.88 4.18 -9.80
N VAL A 182 -12.87 5.01 -9.51
CA VAL A 182 -13.01 6.15 -8.61
C VAL A 182 -13.90 7.24 -9.20
N LEU A 183 -13.68 7.60 -10.48
CA LEU A 183 -14.52 8.59 -11.18
C LEU A 183 -15.99 8.17 -11.21
N THR A 184 -16.26 6.88 -11.44
CA THR A 184 -17.62 6.36 -11.45
C THR A 184 -18.30 6.53 -10.10
N GLY A 185 -17.60 6.30 -8.98
CA GLY A 185 -18.10 6.58 -7.63
C GLY A 185 -18.47 8.05 -7.44
N ASN A 186 -17.61 8.97 -7.89
CA ASN A 186 -17.90 10.40 -7.83
C ASN A 186 -19.13 10.79 -8.67
N VAL A 187 -19.18 10.32 -9.93
CA VAL A 187 -20.30 10.60 -10.82
C VAL A 187 -21.60 10.00 -10.29
N ALA A 188 -21.55 8.86 -9.61
CA ALA A 188 -22.69 8.23 -8.95
C ALA A 188 -23.23 9.12 -7.82
N LEU A 189 -22.36 9.60 -6.93
CA LEU A 189 -22.72 10.55 -5.88
C LEU A 189 -23.36 11.83 -6.48
N GLU A 190 -22.71 12.42 -7.50
CA GLU A 190 -23.20 13.63 -8.17
C GLU A 190 -24.55 13.40 -8.87
N ALA A 191 -24.78 12.22 -9.47
CA ALA A 191 -26.04 11.90 -10.14
C ALA A 191 -27.22 11.74 -9.18
N MET A 192 -26.94 11.40 -7.91
CA MET A 192 -27.93 11.27 -6.85
C MET A 192 -28.04 12.54 -5.96
N GLY A 193 -27.47 13.67 -6.41
CA GLY A 193 -27.64 14.97 -5.79
C GLY A 193 -26.54 15.38 -4.79
N PHE A 194 -25.53 14.58 -4.56
CA PHE A 194 -24.41 14.94 -3.68
C PHE A 194 -23.36 15.76 -4.42
N ARG A 195 -22.77 16.74 -3.76
CA ARG A 195 -21.67 17.53 -4.29
C ARG A 195 -20.32 17.01 -3.78
N THR A 196 -19.55 16.37 -4.65
CA THR A 196 -18.20 15.89 -4.32
C THR A 196 -17.21 17.05 -4.13
N PHE A 197 -16.13 16.81 -3.37
CA PHE A 197 -15.07 17.81 -3.15
C PHE A 197 -14.21 18.02 -4.41
N GLY A 198 -14.07 16.98 -5.23
CA GLY A 198 -13.32 17.01 -6.49
C GLY A 198 -12.92 15.62 -6.94
N PHE A 199 -12.14 15.59 -8.03
CA PHE A 199 -11.56 14.38 -8.59
C PHE A 199 -10.20 14.68 -9.22
N ALA A 200 -9.24 13.79 -9.02
CA ALA A 200 -7.99 13.78 -9.75
C ALA A 200 -7.81 12.43 -10.45
N GLY A 201 -7.46 12.47 -11.74
CA GLY A 201 -6.91 11.33 -12.45
C GLY A 201 -5.40 11.22 -12.22
N GLY A 202 -4.77 10.21 -12.82
CA GLY A 202 -3.32 9.96 -12.72
C GLY A 202 -2.95 8.63 -12.07
N ARG A 203 -3.95 7.78 -11.78
CA ARG A 203 -3.74 6.40 -11.32
C ARG A 203 -3.39 5.52 -12.51
N ILE A 204 -2.39 4.65 -12.32
CA ILE A 204 -1.89 3.75 -13.37
C ILE A 204 -2.24 2.33 -12.99
N ASP A 205 -2.74 1.57 -13.96
CA ASP A 205 -3.16 0.19 -13.77
C ASP A 205 -1.98 -0.74 -13.53
N ALA A 206 -2.09 -1.61 -12.51
CA ALA A 206 -1.26 -2.81 -12.40
C ALA A 206 -1.73 -3.90 -13.38
N TRP A 207 -0.83 -4.84 -13.68
CA TRP A 207 -1.05 -5.93 -14.64
C TRP A 207 -1.01 -7.32 -14.00
N GLU A 208 -0.73 -7.38 -12.71
CA GLU A 208 -0.72 -8.62 -11.92
C GLU A 208 -1.17 -8.35 -10.48
N SER A 209 -1.47 -9.42 -9.75
CA SER A 209 -1.76 -9.35 -8.30
C SER A 209 -0.56 -8.82 -7.53
N ASP A 210 -0.79 -7.94 -6.57
CA ASP A 210 0.27 -7.49 -5.67
C ASP A 210 0.58 -8.58 -4.63
N ARG A 211 1.79 -9.11 -4.71
CA ARG A 211 2.33 -10.14 -3.81
C ARG A 211 3.15 -9.55 -2.66
N SER A 212 3.43 -8.24 -2.68
CA SER A 212 4.14 -7.55 -1.60
C SER A 212 3.22 -7.10 -0.47
N THR A 213 1.91 -7.03 -0.74
CA THR A 213 0.91 -6.65 0.24
C THR A 213 0.49 -7.86 1.06
N TYR A 214 0.54 -7.74 2.38
CA TYR A 214 -0.13 -8.69 3.26
C TYR A 214 -1.63 -8.43 3.23
N TRP A 215 -2.38 -9.33 2.60
CA TRP A 215 -3.81 -9.20 2.39
C TRP A 215 -4.67 -9.82 3.50
N GLY A 216 -4.05 -10.16 4.61
CA GLY A 216 -4.70 -10.79 5.76
C GLY A 216 -4.51 -12.31 5.81
N PRO A 217 -4.94 -12.95 6.91
CA PRO A 217 -4.78 -14.39 7.07
C PRO A 217 -5.61 -15.14 6.03
N GLU A 218 -5.12 -16.32 5.63
CA GLU A 218 -5.88 -17.26 4.82
C GLU A 218 -7.09 -17.75 5.64
N GLY A 219 -8.26 -17.16 5.38
CA GLY A 219 -9.47 -17.39 6.18
C GLY A 219 -10.53 -18.29 5.54
N TRP A 220 -10.35 -18.66 4.28
CA TRP A 220 -11.31 -19.46 3.56
C TRP A 220 -10.86 -20.90 3.43
N GLN A 221 -11.63 -21.80 4.00
CA GLN A 221 -11.55 -23.21 3.60
C GLN A 221 -12.75 -23.55 2.71
N ASP A 222 -12.50 -24.33 1.68
CA ASP A 222 -13.57 -24.86 0.83
C ASP A 222 -14.59 -25.58 1.72
N GLY A 223 -15.86 -25.18 1.65
CA GLY A 223 -16.94 -25.78 2.39
C GLY A 223 -17.39 -25.08 3.65
N ASP A 224 -16.76 -23.97 4.06
CA ASP A 224 -17.23 -23.20 5.21
C ASP A 224 -18.66 -22.66 4.98
N SER A 225 -19.54 -22.87 5.95
CA SER A 225 -20.88 -22.27 5.97
C SER A 225 -20.79 -20.75 6.19
N TYR A 226 -21.85 -20.01 5.89
CA TYR A 226 -21.88 -18.55 6.12
C TYR A 226 -21.50 -18.15 7.56
N PRO A 227 -22.03 -18.77 8.62
CA PRO A 227 -21.59 -18.46 9.98
C PRO A 227 -20.12 -18.79 10.23
N GLU A 228 -19.59 -19.88 9.68
CA GLU A 228 -18.17 -20.23 9.80
C GLU A 228 -17.29 -19.28 9.02
N ARG A 229 -17.72 -18.83 7.85
CA ARG A 229 -17.05 -17.78 7.07
C ARG A 229 -16.98 -16.48 7.86
N MET A 230 -18.07 -16.02 8.46
CA MET A 230 -18.10 -14.81 9.26
C MET A 230 -17.19 -14.89 10.49
N VAL A 231 -17.14 -16.03 11.17
CA VAL A 231 -16.20 -16.28 12.29
C VAL A 231 -14.74 -16.28 11.80
N ASN A 232 -14.48 -16.86 10.63
CA ASN A 232 -13.12 -16.85 10.05
C ASN A 232 -12.68 -15.44 9.61
N LEU A 233 -13.62 -14.58 9.28
CA LEU A 233 -13.35 -13.18 8.92
C LEU A 233 -12.78 -12.35 10.09
N ASP A 234 -13.08 -12.74 11.32
CA ASP A 234 -12.60 -12.05 12.52
C ASP A 234 -11.27 -12.61 13.07
N LYS A 235 -10.67 -13.59 12.40
CA LYS A 235 -9.34 -14.15 12.79
C LYS A 235 -8.17 -13.17 12.70
N ARG A 236 -8.38 -12.00 12.13
CA ARG A 236 -7.39 -10.92 12.10
C ARG A 236 -7.14 -10.29 13.47
N TRP A 237 -8.01 -10.56 14.45
CA TRP A 237 -7.88 -10.08 15.81
C TRP A 237 -7.14 -11.11 16.66
N GLU A 238 -6.11 -10.67 17.39
CA GLU A 238 -5.50 -11.49 18.42
C GLU A 238 -6.34 -11.41 19.68
N GLY A 239 -6.74 -12.57 20.20
CA GLY A 239 -7.53 -12.69 21.43
C GLY A 239 -8.97 -13.15 21.22
N ASP A 240 -9.71 -13.29 22.31
CA ASP A 240 -11.14 -13.60 22.29
C ASP A 240 -11.92 -12.30 22.08
N PRO A 241 -12.74 -12.16 21.04
CA PRO A 241 -13.58 -10.98 20.82
C PRO A 241 -14.58 -10.71 21.97
N LYS A 242 -14.73 -11.63 22.92
CA LYS A 242 -15.50 -11.46 24.16
C LYS A 242 -14.68 -10.85 25.28
N GLU A 243 -13.36 -10.76 25.15
CA GLU A 243 -12.48 -10.12 26.13
C GLU A 243 -12.29 -8.63 25.79
N ALA A 244 -11.99 -7.82 26.81
CA ALA A 244 -11.92 -6.36 26.66
C ALA A 244 -10.71 -5.84 25.86
N HIS A 245 -9.77 -6.70 25.48
CA HIS A 245 -8.54 -6.36 24.77
C HIS A 245 -8.21 -7.36 23.69
N TRP A 246 -8.45 -6.96 22.46
CA TRP A 246 -8.00 -7.64 21.26
C TRP A 246 -7.41 -6.61 20.32
N ASP A 247 -6.18 -6.85 19.93
CA ASP A 247 -5.46 -6.01 18.99
C ASP A 247 -5.57 -6.60 17.59
N LEU A 248 -5.46 -5.76 16.58
CA LEU A 248 -5.26 -6.25 15.24
C LEU A 248 -3.95 -7.02 15.17
N GLU A 249 -3.97 -8.21 14.60
CA GLU A 249 -2.84 -9.13 14.52
C GLU A 249 -1.58 -8.48 13.93
N ASN A 250 -1.77 -7.52 13.06
CA ASN A 250 -0.71 -6.82 12.41
C ASN A 250 -1.20 -5.44 11.94
N PRO A 251 -0.51 -4.33 12.27
CA PRO A 251 -0.87 -3.00 11.82
C PRO A 251 -0.85 -2.85 10.30
N VAL A 252 -0.14 -3.73 9.59
CA VAL A 252 -0.12 -3.80 8.13
C VAL A 252 -1.08 -4.85 7.57
N GLY A 253 -1.83 -5.56 8.39
CA GLY A 253 -2.79 -6.54 7.91
C GLY A 253 -3.94 -5.87 7.16
N ALA A 254 -4.08 -6.14 5.87
CA ALA A 254 -5.28 -5.88 5.12
C ALA A 254 -6.04 -7.20 5.05
N SER A 255 -7.01 -7.42 5.88
CA SER A 255 -7.82 -8.61 5.81
C SER A 255 -9.06 -8.39 4.97
N HIS A 256 -9.51 -9.47 4.40
CA HIS A 256 -10.51 -9.43 3.35
C HIS A 256 -11.91 -9.12 3.82
N SER A 257 -12.24 -9.22 5.08
CA SER A 257 -13.65 -9.13 5.40
C SER A 257 -14.06 -7.85 6.01
N SER A 258 -13.23 -7.25 6.68
CA SER A 258 -13.70 -6.15 7.46
C SER A 258 -12.73 -5.02 7.42
N ILE A 259 -11.85 -5.07 6.46
CA ILE A 259 -10.95 -3.99 6.26
C ILE A 259 -11.42 -2.94 5.37
N ILE A 260 -12.24 -3.35 4.46
CA ILE A 260 -12.91 -2.36 3.66
C ILE A 260 -13.87 -1.61 4.59
N TYR A 261 -14.35 -2.29 5.62
CA TYR A 261 -15.12 -1.74 6.75
C TYR A 261 -15.13 -2.74 7.91
N VAL A 262 -16.19 -2.88 8.61
CA VAL A 262 -16.35 -3.70 9.79
C VAL A 262 -17.35 -4.84 9.57
N ASN A 263 -17.40 -5.81 10.48
CA ASN A 263 -18.46 -6.80 10.45
C ASN A 263 -19.81 -6.13 10.72
N PRO A 264 -20.76 -6.16 9.77
CA PRO A 264 -22.04 -5.47 9.91
C PRO A 264 -22.90 -6.04 11.06
N GLU A 265 -22.65 -7.28 11.47
CA GLU A 265 -23.31 -7.96 12.56
C GLU A 265 -22.64 -7.71 13.92
N GLY A 266 -21.57 -6.93 13.97
CA GLY A 266 -20.66 -6.78 15.10
C GLY A 266 -19.56 -7.84 15.09
N PRO A 267 -18.46 -7.63 15.83
CA PRO A 267 -17.33 -8.56 15.87
C PRO A 267 -17.76 -9.99 16.22
N GLY A 268 -17.33 -10.96 15.41
CA GLY A 268 -17.75 -12.36 15.57
C GLY A 268 -19.26 -12.58 15.49
N GLY A 269 -20.03 -11.67 14.91
CA GLY A 269 -21.47 -11.73 14.83
C GLY A 269 -22.17 -11.55 16.19
N ASN A 270 -21.51 -10.92 17.18
CA ASN A 270 -22.02 -10.81 18.55
C ASN A 270 -23.20 -9.83 18.72
N GLY A 271 -23.40 -8.95 17.76
CA GLY A 271 -24.46 -7.95 17.77
C GLY A 271 -24.31 -6.89 18.87
N ASP A 272 -23.10 -6.66 19.40
CA ASP A 272 -22.82 -5.62 20.39
C ASP A 272 -22.38 -4.33 19.71
N PRO A 273 -23.16 -3.23 19.81
CA PRO A 273 -22.81 -1.97 19.19
C PRO A 273 -21.53 -1.31 19.74
N MET A 274 -21.19 -1.53 21.01
CA MET A 274 -19.98 -0.92 21.59
C MET A 274 -18.72 -1.65 21.13
N ASP A 275 -18.76 -2.96 20.97
CA ASP A 275 -17.68 -3.73 20.36
C ASP A 275 -17.53 -3.34 18.88
N SER A 276 -18.65 -3.16 18.17
CA SER A 276 -18.63 -2.68 16.80
C SER A 276 -18.04 -1.26 16.68
N ALA A 277 -18.34 -0.35 17.61
CA ALA A 277 -17.73 1.00 17.61
C ALA A 277 -16.22 0.95 17.75
N ARG A 278 -15.69 0.04 18.58
CA ARG A 278 -14.24 -0.16 18.70
C ARG A 278 -13.64 -0.70 17.41
N GLU A 279 -14.25 -1.72 16.83
CA GLU A 279 -13.82 -2.29 15.54
C GLU A 279 -13.82 -1.25 14.43
N ILE A 280 -14.87 -0.43 14.33
CA ILE A 280 -14.96 0.69 13.38
C ILE A 280 -13.77 1.62 13.54
N ARG A 281 -13.50 2.07 14.77
CA ARG A 281 -12.42 3.04 15.04
C ARG A 281 -11.06 2.49 14.63
N GLU A 282 -10.76 1.24 14.99
CA GLU A 282 -9.51 0.57 14.61
C GLU A 282 -9.39 0.41 13.09
N SER A 283 -10.43 -0.06 12.43
CA SER A 283 -10.42 -0.30 10.98
C SER A 283 -10.27 1.00 10.18
N PHE A 284 -10.95 2.06 10.57
CA PHE A 284 -10.89 3.35 9.89
C PHE A 284 -9.61 4.12 10.21
N ALA A 285 -9.05 3.98 11.41
CA ALA A 285 -7.74 4.55 11.75
C ALA A 285 -6.64 4.01 10.83
N ARG A 286 -6.71 2.74 10.41
CA ARG A 286 -5.78 2.17 9.42
C ARG A 286 -5.84 2.86 8.06
N MET A 287 -7.04 3.31 7.66
CA MET A 287 -7.23 4.11 6.46
C MET A 287 -6.86 5.59 6.67
N ALA A 288 -6.29 5.93 7.83
CA ALA A 288 -5.97 7.28 8.27
C ALA A 288 -7.19 8.19 8.48
N MET A 289 -8.34 7.62 8.83
CA MET A 289 -9.57 8.37 9.12
C MET A 289 -9.72 8.59 10.62
N ASN A 290 -10.01 9.82 11.01
CA ASN A 290 -10.43 10.16 12.37
C ASN A 290 -11.93 9.87 12.60
N ASP A 291 -12.43 10.04 13.82
CA ASP A 291 -13.81 9.74 14.17
C ASP A 291 -14.82 10.54 13.33
N GLU A 292 -14.54 11.82 13.01
CA GLU A 292 -15.45 12.63 12.18
C GLU A 292 -15.48 12.17 10.73
N GLU A 293 -14.32 11.89 10.14
CA GLU A 293 -14.21 11.33 8.80
C GLU A 293 -14.87 9.94 8.71
N THR A 294 -14.72 9.12 9.75
CA THR A 294 -15.32 7.79 9.88
C THR A 294 -16.85 7.87 9.88
N VAL A 295 -17.42 8.68 10.76
CA VAL A 295 -18.88 8.88 10.83
C VAL A 295 -19.42 9.48 9.53
N ALA A 296 -18.70 10.45 8.94
CA ALA A 296 -19.10 11.07 7.67
C ALA A 296 -19.14 10.03 6.53
N LEU A 297 -18.15 9.15 6.46
CA LEU A 297 -18.11 8.09 5.44
C LEU A 297 -19.20 7.04 5.61
N ILE A 298 -19.47 6.58 6.84
CA ILE A 298 -20.53 5.60 7.11
C ILE A 298 -21.90 6.23 6.85
N ALA A 299 -22.20 7.36 7.48
CA ALA A 299 -23.51 8.02 7.33
C ALA A 299 -23.75 8.50 5.89
N GLY A 300 -22.71 9.00 5.22
CA GLY A 300 -22.79 9.43 3.82
C GLY A 300 -22.96 8.28 2.85
N GLY A 301 -22.27 7.17 3.09
CA GLY A 301 -22.39 5.93 2.29
C GLY A 301 -23.76 5.27 2.44
N HIS A 302 -24.23 5.13 3.68
CA HIS A 302 -25.51 4.48 3.99
C HIS A 302 -26.73 5.37 3.72
N ALA A 303 -26.55 6.63 3.33
CA ALA A 303 -27.62 7.41 2.74
C ALA A 303 -28.13 6.82 1.41
N PHE A 304 -27.34 5.96 0.76
CA PHE A 304 -27.63 5.41 -0.56
C PHE A 304 -27.76 3.88 -0.57
N GLY A 305 -28.69 3.39 -1.40
CA GLY A 305 -28.83 2.01 -1.78
C GLY A 305 -29.45 1.10 -0.72
N LYS A 306 -29.15 -0.17 -0.90
CA LYS A 306 -29.59 -1.24 -0.02
C LYS A 306 -28.52 -2.31 0.10
N SER A 307 -28.61 -3.10 1.16
CA SER A 307 -27.90 -4.37 1.29
C SER A 307 -28.73 -5.52 0.74
N HIS A 308 -28.07 -6.64 0.36
CA HIS A 308 -28.72 -7.79 -0.28
C HIS A 308 -28.42 -9.06 0.50
N GLY A 309 -29.45 -9.64 1.09
CA GLY A 309 -29.43 -10.86 1.90
C GLY A 309 -30.67 -11.72 1.70
N MET A 310 -31.19 -11.80 0.46
CA MET A 310 -32.38 -12.58 0.16
C MET A 310 -32.11 -14.08 0.00
N VAL A 311 -30.86 -14.49 -0.14
CA VAL A 311 -30.47 -15.87 -0.41
C VAL A 311 -29.39 -16.29 0.58
N ALA A 312 -29.56 -17.48 1.17
CA ALA A 312 -28.56 -18.04 2.06
C ALA A 312 -27.21 -18.27 1.34
N ALA A 313 -26.11 -17.93 2.02
CA ALA A 313 -24.77 -17.91 1.43
C ALA A 313 -24.31 -19.26 0.87
N GLU A 314 -24.76 -20.37 1.48
CA GLU A 314 -24.43 -21.74 1.08
C GLU A 314 -24.95 -22.10 -0.33
N ARG A 315 -25.87 -21.30 -0.87
CA ARG A 315 -26.44 -21.47 -2.20
C ARG A 315 -25.71 -20.67 -3.28
N ILE A 316 -24.78 -19.80 -2.88
CA ILE A 316 -24.01 -18.94 -3.80
C ILE A 316 -22.80 -19.71 -4.32
N GLY A 317 -22.54 -19.59 -5.61
CA GLY A 317 -21.40 -20.21 -6.28
C GLY A 317 -20.05 -19.63 -5.89
N LYS A 318 -19.01 -20.16 -6.51
CA LYS A 318 -17.62 -19.80 -6.25
C LYS A 318 -17.33 -18.32 -6.57
N ALA A 319 -16.31 -17.79 -5.89
CA ALA A 319 -15.74 -16.49 -6.18
C ALA A 319 -15.10 -16.44 -7.59
N PRO A 320 -14.87 -15.27 -8.18
CA PRO A 320 -14.38 -15.16 -9.57
C PRO A 320 -13.12 -15.99 -9.89
N GLU A 321 -12.14 -16.07 -8.95
CA GLU A 321 -10.91 -16.84 -9.18
C GLU A 321 -11.11 -18.36 -9.16
N GLU A 322 -12.18 -18.83 -8.54
CA GLU A 322 -12.54 -20.25 -8.45
C GLU A 322 -13.72 -20.65 -9.35
N ALA A 323 -14.37 -19.68 -9.95
CA ALA A 323 -15.52 -19.91 -10.84
C ALA A 323 -15.11 -20.70 -12.08
N SER A 324 -16.06 -21.42 -12.66
CA SER A 324 -15.79 -22.17 -13.87
C SER A 324 -15.48 -21.22 -15.04
N ILE A 325 -14.65 -21.68 -15.98
CA ILE A 325 -14.31 -20.90 -17.17
C ILE A 325 -15.56 -20.50 -17.98
N GLY A 326 -16.63 -21.26 -17.88
CA GLY A 326 -17.91 -20.96 -18.52
C GLY A 326 -18.62 -19.74 -17.94
N GLU A 327 -18.24 -19.28 -16.77
CA GLU A 327 -18.78 -18.07 -16.13
C GLU A 327 -18.07 -16.77 -16.58
N MET A 328 -17.16 -16.88 -17.52
CA MET A 328 -16.50 -15.74 -18.20
C MET A 328 -15.77 -14.77 -17.28
N GLY A 329 -15.21 -15.27 -16.16
CA GLY A 329 -14.52 -14.47 -15.16
C GLY A 329 -15.46 -13.71 -14.20
N LEU A 330 -16.75 -14.06 -14.20
CA LEU A 330 -17.71 -13.66 -13.16
C LEU A 330 -17.80 -14.78 -12.12
N GLY A 331 -18.03 -14.40 -10.87
CA GLY A 331 -18.25 -15.34 -9.79
C GLY A 331 -19.61 -15.17 -9.15
N TRP A 332 -19.79 -15.78 -7.97
CA TRP A 332 -20.97 -15.58 -7.13
C TRP A 332 -22.28 -15.99 -7.80
N HIS A 333 -22.24 -17.04 -8.64
CA HIS A 333 -23.44 -17.54 -9.32
C HIS A 333 -24.53 -17.83 -8.29
N ASN A 334 -25.72 -17.26 -8.54
CA ASN A 334 -26.87 -17.46 -7.67
C ASN A 334 -27.96 -18.26 -8.43
N PRO A 335 -28.21 -19.52 -8.07
CA PRO A 335 -29.19 -20.37 -8.74
C PRO A 335 -30.63 -20.12 -8.28
N VAL A 336 -30.89 -19.21 -7.33
CA VAL A 336 -32.20 -18.97 -6.76
C VAL A 336 -32.97 -17.95 -7.57
N GLY A 337 -34.17 -18.26 -7.98
CA GLY A 337 -35.07 -17.38 -8.74
C GLY A 337 -34.42 -16.85 -10.00
N SER A 338 -34.33 -15.52 -10.14
CA SER A 338 -33.65 -14.83 -11.26
C SER A 338 -32.12 -14.85 -11.16
N GLY A 339 -31.58 -15.19 -10.00
CA GLY A 339 -30.15 -15.10 -9.73
C GLY A 339 -29.63 -13.66 -9.49
N ASN A 340 -30.50 -12.68 -9.68
CA ASN A 340 -30.22 -11.25 -9.53
C ASN A 340 -31.51 -10.52 -9.12
N ALA A 341 -31.57 -9.18 -9.25
CA ALA A 341 -32.71 -8.37 -8.85
C ALA A 341 -33.17 -8.66 -7.43
N GLU A 342 -34.45 -8.99 -7.22
CA GLU A 342 -35.04 -9.33 -5.94
C GLU A 342 -34.42 -10.56 -5.25
N HIS A 343 -33.62 -11.34 -5.94
CA HIS A 343 -32.91 -12.50 -5.40
C HIS A 343 -31.42 -12.27 -5.19
N THR A 344 -30.94 -11.04 -5.36
CA THR A 344 -29.51 -10.73 -5.18
C THR A 344 -29.03 -11.06 -3.77
N MET A 345 -27.78 -11.52 -3.68
CA MET A 345 -27.04 -11.74 -2.43
C MET A 345 -25.68 -11.07 -2.54
N THR A 346 -25.30 -10.24 -1.54
CA THR A 346 -23.97 -9.63 -1.46
C THR A 346 -23.28 -9.92 -0.13
N ASN A 347 -23.92 -9.62 1.02
CA ASN A 347 -23.32 -9.75 2.35
C ASN A 347 -24.22 -10.38 3.41
N GLY A 348 -25.39 -10.82 3.04
CA GLY A 348 -26.35 -11.48 3.96
C GLY A 348 -27.30 -10.54 4.68
N ILE A 349 -26.98 -9.26 4.85
CA ILE A 349 -27.93 -8.26 5.38
C ILE A 349 -28.92 -7.87 4.29
N GLU A 350 -30.18 -7.67 4.63
CA GLU A 350 -31.25 -7.34 3.67
C GLU A 350 -31.97 -6.05 4.05
N GLY A 351 -32.07 -5.12 3.13
CA GLY A 351 -32.87 -3.92 3.28
C GLY A 351 -32.13 -2.62 3.02
N SER A 352 -32.85 -1.49 3.16
CA SER A 352 -32.36 -0.14 2.98
C SER A 352 -32.44 0.66 4.28
N TRP A 353 -31.51 1.61 4.43
CA TRP A 353 -31.45 2.51 5.59
C TRP A 353 -32.41 3.70 5.49
N THR A 354 -32.81 4.05 4.26
CA THR A 354 -33.54 5.30 3.96
C THR A 354 -34.78 5.01 3.14
N GLN A 355 -35.71 5.99 3.15
CA GLN A 355 -36.94 5.95 2.35
C GLN A 355 -36.65 6.22 0.88
N ASN A 356 -35.53 6.91 0.58
CA ASN A 356 -35.17 7.36 -0.75
C ASN A 356 -33.72 6.96 -1.14
N PRO A 357 -33.47 5.68 -1.41
CA PRO A 357 -32.11 5.12 -1.51
C PRO A 357 -31.25 5.65 -2.67
N ILE A 358 -31.79 6.48 -3.54
CA ILE A 358 -31.09 7.04 -4.72
C ILE A 358 -31.04 8.58 -4.68
N ALA A 359 -31.17 9.18 -3.49
CA ALA A 359 -31.06 10.62 -3.32
C ALA A 359 -30.17 10.97 -2.11
N TRP A 360 -29.44 12.06 -2.21
CA TRP A 360 -28.71 12.65 -1.10
C TRP A 360 -29.66 13.46 -0.20
N ASP A 361 -29.93 12.95 0.98
CA ASP A 361 -30.71 13.59 2.02
C ASP A 361 -30.21 13.21 3.43
N ASN A 362 -30.90 13.64 4.47
CA ASN A 362 -30.52 13.35 5.86
C ASN A 362 -31.35 12.21 6.48
N ASP A 363 -32.01 11.41 5.66
CA ASP A 363 -32.91 10.33 6.13
C ASP A 363 -32.18 9.30 6.96
N TYR A 364 -30.94 8.96 6.60
CA TYR A 364 -30.15 7.98 7.37
C TYR A 364 -30.02 8.38 8.86
N LEU A 365 -29.51 9.58 9.13
CA LEU A 365 -29.35 10.05 10.51
C LEU A 365 -30.70 10.32 11.19
N THR A 366 -31.68 10.83 10.45
CA THR A 366 -33.04 11.05 10.94
C THR A 366 -33.67 9.74 11.41
N ASN A 367 -33.55 8.68 10.63
CA ASN A 367 -34.05 7.34 10.97
C ASN A 367 -33.27 6.72 12.13
N LEU A 368 -31.93 6.74 12.07
CA LEU A 368 -31.08 6.15 13.10
C LEU A 368 -31.39 6.73 14.49
N PHE A 369 -31.54 8.05 14.60
CA PHE A 369 -31.79 8.73 15.88
C PHE A 369 -33.26 8.87 16.25
N GLY A 370 -34.13 8.97 15.25
CA GLY A 370 -35.55 9.20 15.46
C GLY A 370 -36.37 7.94 15.78
N LEU A 371 -35.85 6.76 15.49
CA LEU A 371 -36.52 5.48 15.71
C LEU A 371 -35.84 4.69 16.82
N ASP A 372 -36.61 3.81 17.45
CA ASP A 372 -36.09 2.75 18.32
C ASP A 372 -35.96 1.46 17.53
N TRP A 373 -34.88 0.70 17.78
CA TRP A 373 -34.45 -0.43 16.99
C TRP A 373 -34.38 -1.71 17.81
N GLU A 374 -34.80 -2.85 17.24
CA GLU A 374 -34.65 -4.18 17.81
C GLU A 374 -33.94 -5.14 16.84
N LYS A 375 -33.27 -6.15 17.41
CA LYS A 375 -32.58 -7.19 16.63
C LYS A 375 -33.56 -8.07 15.89
N THR A 376 -33.21 -8.38 14.63
CA THR A 376 -33.94 -9.34 13.79
C THR A 376 -32.95 -10.08 12.90
N GLU A 377 -33.45 -11.06 12.14
CA GLU A 377 -32.63 -11.79 11.15
C GLU A 377 -33.10 -11.47 9.73
N SER A 378 -32.14 -11.37 8.82
CA SER A 378 -32.40 -11.27 7.39
C SER A 378 -32.92 -12.59 6.83
N PRO A 379 -33.49 -12.65 5.60
CA PRO A 379 -33.80 -13.89 4.93
C PRO A 379 -32.61 -14.85 4.76
N ALA A 380 -31.39 -14.33 4.71
CA ALA A 380 -30.14 -15.10 4.66
C ALA A 380 -29.69 -15.61 6.03
N GLY A 381 -30.34 -15.19 7.13
CA GLY A 381 -29.98 -15.55 8.50
C GLY A 381 -28.95 -14.65 9.17
N ALA A 382 -28.61 -13.50 8.57
CA ALA A 382 -27.70 -12.54 9.17
C ALA A 382 -28.43 -11.65 10.18
N LEU A 383 -27.73 -11.29 11.28
CA LEU A 383 -28.24 -10.38 12.31
C LEU A 383 -28.32 -8.95 11.76
N GLN A 384 -29.49 -8.35 11.90
CA GLN A 384 -29.73 -6.94 11.56
C GLN A 384 -30.73 -6.31 12.54
N TRP A 385 -31.03 -5.03 12.34
CA TRP A 385 -31.92 -4.29 13.22
C TRP A 385 -33.09 -3.73 12.41
N THR A 386 -34.29 -3.75 13.00
CA THR A 386 -35.54 -3.24 12.42
C THR A 386 -36.20 -2.24 13.38
N PRO A 387 -36.99 -1.26 12.91
CA PRO A 387 -37.75 -0.39 13.81
C PRO A 387 -38.74 -1.17 14.67
N ILE A 388 -38.86 -0.80 15.95
CA ILE A 388 -39.87 -1.36 16.88
C ILE A 388 -41.27 -0.85 16.53
N ASP A 389 -41.37 0.41 16.09
CA ASP A 389 -42.64 1.04 15.72
C ASP A 389 -43.20 0.44 14.42
N PRO A 390 -44.38 -0.22 14.44
CA PRO A 390 -44.98 -0.77 13.23
C PRO A 390 -45.41 0.30 12.21
N ASP A 391 -45.57 1.56 12.64
CA ASP A 391 -45.92 2.70 11.80
C ASP A 391 -44.68 3.49 11.35
N ALA A 392 -43.47 2.95 11.58
CA ALA A 392 -42.22 3.56 11.11
C ALA A 392 -42.22 3.74 9.58
N PRO A 393 -41.47 4.71 9.06
CA PRO A 393 -41.29 4.86 7.62
C PRO A 393 -40.80 3.56 6.95
N THR A 394 -41.17 3.36 5.70
CA THR A 394 -40.82 2.22 4.87
C THR A 394 -40.01 2.66 3.66
N THR A 395 -39.31 1.71 3.04
CA THR A 395 -38.58 1.87 1.80
C THR A 395 -39.29 1.14 0.66
N PRO A 396 -39.31 1.63 -0.59
CA PRO A 396 -39.84 0.88 -1.71
C PRO A 396 -39.02 -0.38 -2.00
N ASP A 397 -39.64 -1.39 -2.59
CA ASP A 397 -38.91 -2.52 -3.15
C ASP A 397 -38.05 -2.04 -4.34
N ALA A 398 -36.83 -2.57 -4.46
CA ALA A 398 -35.89 -2.13 -5.51
C ALA A 398 -36.33 -2.53 -6.93
N HIS A 399 -37.14 -3.57 -7.08
CA HIS A 399 -37.49 -4.18 -8.38
C HIS A 399 -38.99 -4.41 -8.57
N LEU A 400 -39.78 -4.46 -7.49
CA LEU A 400 -41.21 -4.78 -7.54
C LEU A 400 -42.06 -3.55 -7.22
N GLU A 401 -42.87 -3.13 -8.17
CA GLU A 401 -43.80 -2.02 -7.98
C GLU A 401 -44.79 -2.30 -6.84
N ASN A 402 -45.13 -1.27 -6.10
CA ASN A 402 -46.17 -1.25 -5.05
C ASN A 402 -45.83 -2.16 -3.84
N ARG A 403 -44.59 -2.58 -3.68
CA ARG A 403 -44.12 -3.29 -2.50
C ARG A 403 -43.28 -2.35 -1.63
N GLN A 404 -43.46 -2.47 -0.32
CA GLN A 404 -42.72 -1.68 0.67
C GLN A 404 -42.06 -2.64 1.67
N HIS A 405 -40.93 -2.21 2.24
CA HIS A 405 -40.18 -2.95 3.22
C HIS A 405 -39.91 -2.08 4.47
N PRO A 406 -39.77 -2.67 5.65
CA PRO A 406 -39.23 -1.96 6.80
C PRO A 406 -37.84 -1.43 6.50
N LEU A 407 -37.48 -0.34 7.15
CA LEU A 407 -36.09 0.12 7.19
C LEU A 407 -35.22 -0.87 7.96
N MET A 408 -33.93 -0.83 7.71
CA MET A 408 -32.96 -1.70 8.37
C MET A 408 -31.75 -0.86 8.85
N MET A 409 -31.13 -1.31 9.94
CA MET A 409 -29.81 -0.87 10.39
C MET A 409 -28.92 -2.10 10.65
N MET A 410 -27.62 -1.92 10.45
CA MET A 410 -26.57 -2.87 10.84
C MET A 410 -26.17 -2.62 12.30
N THR A 411 -25.52 -3.57 12.96
CA THR A 411 -24.96 -3.36 14.29
C THR A 411 -23.94 -2.22 14.27
N SER A 412 -23.18 -2.07 13.18
CA SER A 412 -22.27 -0.96 12.94
C SER A 412 -22.96 0.40 12.83
N ASP A 413 -24.20 0.48 12.36
CA ASP A 413 -24.99 1.71 12.37
C ASP A 413 -25.45 2.06 13.80
N ILE A 414 -25.93 1.07 14.53
CA ILE A 414 -26.35 1.26 15.94
C ILE A 414 -25.15 1.68 16.80
N ALA A 415 -23.93 1.27 16.44
CA ALA A 415 -22.70 1.72 17.09
C ALA A 415 -22.55 3.26 17.04
N LEU A 416 -22.88 3.89 15.91
CA LEU A 416 -22.84 5.35 15.78
C LEU A 416 -23.83 6.07 16.73
N LYS A 417 -24.96 5.44 17.03
CA LYS A 417 -25.95 5.95 18.00
C LYS A 417 -25.51 5.70 19.44
N THR A 418 -24.74 4.64 19.70
CA THR A 418 -24.46 4.11 21.05
C THR A 418 -23.13 4.65 21.59
N ASP A 419 -22.05 4.70 20.80
CA ASP A 419 -20.75 5.26 21.22
C ASP A 419 -20.87 6.77 21.47
N PRO A 420 -20.47 7.30 22.63
CA PRO A 420 -20.67 8.72 22.96
C PRO A 420 -19.94 9.70 22.02
N ALA A 421 -18.76 9.34 21.50
CA ALA A 421 -17.98 10.18 20.62
C ALA A 421 -18.61 10.22 19.22
N TYR A 422 -18.96 9.08 18.66
CA TYR A 422 -19.66 8.98 17.38
C TYR A 422 -21.05 9.65 17.44
N ARG A 423 -21.79 9.42 18.53
CA ARG A 423 -23.09 10.06 18.77
C ARG A 423 -23.00 11.58 18.70
N ALA A 424 -22.03 12.19 19.37
CA ALA A 424 -21.85 13.63 19.37
C ALA A 424 -21.58 14.20 17.96
N ILE A 425 -20.86 13.45 17.13
CA ILE A 425 -20.62 13.79 15.73
C ILE A 425 -21.92 13.67 14.92
N CYS A 426 -22.63 12.56 15.05
CA CYS A 426 -23.90 12.34 14.36
C CYS A 426 -24.96 13.41 14.71
N GLU A 427 -25.10 13.78 16.00
CA GLU A 427 -26.00 14.83 16.43
C GLU A 427 -25.66 16.19 15.82
N ARG A 428 -24.36 16.49 15.64
CA ARG A 428 -23.90 17.69 14.93
C ARG A 428 -24.24 17.64 13.43
N PHE A 429 -24.05 16.50 12.79
CA PHE A 429 -24.39 16.28 11.37
C PHE A 429 -25.91 16.34 11.13
N LEU A 430 -26.69 15.80 12.07
CA LEU A 430 -28.16 15.87 12.02
C LEU A 430 -28.66 17.31 12.15
N ALA A 431 -28.00 18.13 12.98
CA ALA A 431 -28.35 19.54 13.19
C ALA A 431 -27.90 20.45 12.04
N ASP A 432 -26.83 20.11 11.32
CA ASP A 432 -26.28 20.90 10.22
C ASP A 432 -25.95 19.99 9.02
N PHE A 433 -26.90 19.87 8.12
CA PHE A 433 -26.79 19.00 6.94
C PHE A 433 -25.76 19.51 5.91
N GLU A 434 -25.53 20.82 5.83
CA GLU A 434 -24.50 21.38 4.94
C GLU A 434 -23.10 21.04 5.46
N TYR A 435 -22.90 21.15 6.78
CA TYR A 435 -21.66 20.73 7.41
C TYR A 435 -21.41 19.23 7.22
N PHE A 436 -22.42 18.37 7.39
CA PHE A 436 -22.34 16.95 7.09
C PHE A 436 -21.92 16.69 5.64
N GLY A 437 -22.53 17.40 4.69
CA GLY A 437 -22.18 17.31 3.28
C GLY A 437 -20.72 17.67 3.00
N ASP A 438 -20.18 18.75 3.60
CA ASP A 438 -18.75 19.12 3.45
C ASP A 438 -17.82 18.09 4.09
N ALA A 439 -18.16 17.60 5.29
CA ALA A 439 -17.39 16.57 5.99
C ALA A 439 -17.31 15.27 5.16
N PHE A 440 -18.43 14.80 4.62
CA PHE A 440 -18.47 13.61 3.77
C PHE A 440 -17.72 13.83 2.45
N ALA A 441 -17.86 14.99 1.81
CA ALA A 441 -17.14 15.28 0.57
C ALA A 441 -15.62 15.25 0.76
N ARG A 442 -15.12 15.81 1.86
CA ARG A 442 -13.68 15.80 2.20
C ARG A 442 -13.18 14.40 2.57
N ALA A 443 -13.94 13.67 3.39
CA ALA A 443 -13.61 12.32 3.80
C ALA A 443 -13.58 11.36 2.59
N TRP A 444 -14.57 11.46 1.68
CA TRP A 444 -14.60 10.70 0.44
C TRP A 444 -13.42 11.02 -0.49
N TYR A 445 -13.07 12.31 -0.60
CA TYR A 445 -11.92 12.73 -1.38
C TYR A 445 -10.62 12.20 -0.78
N LYS A 446 -10.45 12.28 0.55
CA LYS A 446 -9.29 11.70 1.24
C LYS A 446 -9.20 10.20 1.01
N LEU A 447 -10.29 9.45 1.23
CA LEU A 447 -10.37 8.01 1.03
C LEU A 447 -9.87 7.61 -0.37
N THR A 448 -10.36 8.27 -1.40
CA THR A 448 -10.12 7.90 -2.79
C THR A 448 -8.83 8.46 -3.40
N HIS A 449 -8.13 9.38 -2.71
CA HIS A 449 -6.91 10.05 -3.22
C HIS A 449 -5.70 9.92 -2.29
N ARG A 450 -5.86 9.28 -1.11
CA ARG A 450 -4.82 9.19 -0.10
C ARG A 450 -3.54 8.52 -0.62
N ASP A 451 -3.66 7.56 -1.51
CA ASP A 451 -2.60 6.76 -2.10
C ASP A 451 -1.99 7.34 -3.38
N MET A 452 -2.39 8.55 -3.77
CA MET A 452 -1.91 9.17 -5.01
C MET A 452 -0.61 9.96 -4.87
N GLY A 453 -0.17 10.24 -3.65
CA GLY A 453 1.01 11.06 -3.38
C GLY A 453 0.77 12.57 -3.58
N PRO A 454 1.82 13.33 -3.95
CA PRO A 454 1.74 14.78 -4.03
C PRO A 454 0.86 15.26 -5.18
N LYS A 455 0.32 16.48 -5.01
CA LYS A 455 -0.62 17.10 -5.95
C LYS A 455 -0.07 17.25 -7.38
N ASP A 456 1.24 17.30 -7.56
CA ASP A 456 1.89 17.39 -8.89
C ASP A 456 1.60 16.18 -9.79
N ARG A 457 1.12 15.09 -9.20
CA ARG A 457 0.67 13.90 -9.93
C ARG A 457 -0.79 13.95 -10.38
N TYR A 458 -1.57 14.91 -9.88
CA TYR A 458 -3.01 14.98 -10.08
C TYR A 458 -3.34 15.58 -11.43
N LEU A 459 -4.23 14.91 -12.17
CA LEU A 459 -4.61 15.27 -13.54
C LEU A 459 -6.10 15.62 -13.63
N GLY A 460 -6.42 16.54 -14.51
CA GLY A 460 -7.78 16.91 -14.87
C GLY A 460 -8.29 18.22 -14.27
N PRO A 461 -9.41 18.72 -14.80
CA PRO A 461 -9.97 20.03 -14.45
C PRO A 461 -10.69 20.06 -13.08
N ASP A 462 -11.05 18.89 -12.53
CA ASP A 462 -11.79 18.76 -11.27
C ASP A 462 -10.86 18.65 -10.05
N VAL A 463 -9.55 18.79 -10.25
CA VAL A 463 -8.57 18.78 -9.15
C VAL A 463 -8.78 19.98 -8.25
N PRO A 464 -9.01 19.78 -6.94
CA PRO A 464 -9.18 20.90 -6.00
C PRO A 464 -7.99 21.84 -5.99
N ILE A 465 -8.26 23.15 -5.97
CA ILE A 465 -7.20 24.18 -5.94
C ILE A 465 -6.40 24.10 -4.63
N VAL A 466 -7.10 23.86 -3.52
CA VAL A 466 -6.49 23.81 -2.19
C VAL A 466 -5.81 22.46 -2.00
N ALA A 467 -4.54 22.49 -1.60
CA ALA A 467 -3.84 21.31 -1.12
C ALA A 467 -4.21 21.06 0.36
N LEU A 468 -4.47 19.81 0.69
CA LEU A 468 -4.79 19.39 2.05
C LEU A 468 -3.52 18.91 2.78
N PRO A 469 -3.40 19.08 4.11
CA PRO A 469 -2.18 18.72 4.85
C PRO A 469 -1.72 17.28 4.64
N TRP A 470 -2.64 16.33 4.56
CA TRP A 470 -2.35 14.92 4.33
C TRP A 470 -1.79 14.57 2.93
N GLN A 471 -1.78 15.54 2.00
CA GLN A 471 -1.15 15.41 0.67
C GLN A 471 0.34 15.76 0.70
N ASP A 472 0.91 16.04 1.87
CA ASP A 472 2.31 16.44 2.08
C ASP A 472 2.75 17.58 1.13
N PRO A 473 2.04 18.72 1.12
CA PRO A 473 2.23 19.76 0.11
C PRO A 473 3.63 20.36 0.15
N ILE A 474 4.14 20.66 -1.04
CA ILE A 474 5.42 21.35 -1.25
C ILE A 474 5.12 22.73 -1.84
N PRO A 475 5.73 23.82 -1.34
CA PRO A 475 5.60 25.14 -1.95
C PRO A 475 6.07 25.13 -3.40
N PRO A 476 5.44 25.92 -4.29
CA PRO A 476 5.90 26.05 -5.67
C PRO A 476 7.26 26.72 -5.76
N LEU A 477 8.02 26.42 -6.83
CA LEU A 477 9.31 27.06 -7.11
C LEU A 477 9.14 28.57 -7.26
N ASP A 478 9.89 29.35 -6.45
CA ASP A 478 9.81 30.81 -6.35
C ASP A 478 11.11 31.56 -6.74
N HIS A 479 12.10 30.82 -7.24
CA HIS A 479 13.43 31.37 -7.57
C HIS A 479 14.00 30.71 -8.85
N ALA A 480 15.05 31.29 -9.39
CA ALA A 480 15.80 30.70 -10.49
C ALA A 480 16.68 29.55 -9.98
N LEU A 481 16.76 28.48 -10.76
CA LEU A 481 17.55 27.30 -10.41
C LEU A 481 19.06 27.58 -10.54
N VAL A 482 19.84 26.84 -9.77
CA VAL A 482 21.31 26.77 -9.90
C VAL A 482 21.67 26.05 -11.20
N ASP A 483 22.75 26.49 -11.83
CA ASP A 483 23.33 25.84 -13.01
C ASP A 483 24.57 24.99 -12.67
N ASP A 484 25.17 24.36 -13.68
CA ASP A 484 26.31 23.45 -13.50
C ASP A 484 27.51 24.10 -12.82
N ALA A 485 27.75 25.40 -13.05
CA ALA A 485 28.84 26.13 -12.42
C ALA A 485 28.53 26.36 -10.92
N ASP A 486 27.31 26.72 -10.61
CA ASP A 486 26.82 26.86 -9.23
C ASP A 486 26.91 25.53 -8.48
N VAL A 487 26.48 24.43 -9.14
CA VAL A 487 26.56 23.08 -8.59
C VAL A 487 28.01 22.68 -8.26
N ALA A 488 28.95 22.94 -9.17
CA ALA A 488 30.37 22.66 -8.94
C ALA A 488 30.93 23.47 -7.76
N GLU A 489 30.58 24.75 -7.66
CA GLU A 489 30.98 25.61 -6.54
C GLU A 489 30.36 25.15 -5.20
N LEU A 490 29.08 24.79 -5.20
CA LEU A 490 28.41 24.26 -4.00
C LEU A 490 29.03 22.95 -3.52
N LYS A 491 29.34 22.02 -4.43
CA LYS A 491 30.07 20.78 -4.09
C LYS A 491 31.42 21.10 -3.45
N ARG A 492 32.16 22.04 -4.00
CA ARG A 492 33.46 22.47 -3.45
C ARG A 492 33.30 23.05 -2.03
N ARG A 493 32.26 23.86 -1.77
CA ARG A 493 32.00 24.44 -0.43
C ARG A 493 31.62 23.37 0.57
N ILE A 494 30.73 22.43 0.17
CA ILE A 494 30.29 21.31 1.02
C ILE A 494 31.51 20.46 1.41
N LEU A 495 32.31 20.03 0.46
CA LEU A 495 33.51 19.20 0.71
C LEU A 495 34.63 19.92 1.44
N GLY A 496 34.62 21.25 1.39
CA GLY A 496 35.55 22.11 2.17
C GLY A 496 35.08 22.41 3.60
N SER A 497 33.91 21.91 4.00
CA SER A 497 33.38 22.05 5.36
C SER A 497 33.86 20.93 6.29
N ASP A 498 33.46 21.00 7.57
CA ASP A 498 33.79 19.96 8.58
C ASP A 498 32.90 18.71 8.50
N ALA A 499 31.92 18.65 7.57
CA ALA A 499 31.04 17.52 7.44
C ALA A 499 31.75 16.32 6.77
N SER A 500 31.75 15.17 7.42
CA SER A 500 32.35 13.95 6.87
C SER A 500 31.51 13.35 5.74
N VAL A 501 32.15 12.51 4.89
CA VAL A 501 31.45 11.71 3.87
C VAL A 501 30.28 10.95 4.47
N SER A 502 30.50 10.22 5.56
CA SER A 502 29.45 9.47 6.26
C SER A 502 28.28 10.35 6.73
N ALA A 503 28.56 11.54 7.26
CA ALA A 503 27.52 12.45 7.73
C ALA A 503 26.65 13.02 6.58
N LEU A 504 27.29 13.41 5.48
CA LEU A 504 26.58 13.91 4.28
C LEU A 504 25.73 12.82 3.62
N VAL A 505 26.29 11.62 3.46
CA VAL A 505 25.57 10.45 2.92
C VAL A 505 24.40 10.07 3.82
N SER A 506 24.62 10.02 5.17
CA SER A 506 23.57 9.71 6.13
C SER A 506 22.41 10.71 6.09
N ALA A 507 22.70 12.01 6.01
CA ALA A 507 21.66 13.04 5.93
C ALA A 507 20.83 12.96 4.63
N ALA A 508 21.47 12.73 3.49
CA ALA A 508 20.80 12.57 2.21
C ALA A 508 19.97 11.28 2.19
N TRP A 509 20.51 10.17 2.70
CA TRP A 509 19.78 8.91 2.83
C TRP A 509 18.57 9.04 3.76
N ALA A 510 18.72 9.63 4.94
CA ALA A 510 17.65 9.89 5.88
C ALA A 510 16.51 10.73 5.26
N SER A 511 16.86 11.68 4.41
CA SER A 511 15.87 12.50 3.70
C SER A 511 15.13 11.71 2.63
N ALA A 512 15.84 11.01 1.74
CA ALA A 512 15.26 10.37 0.55
C ALA A 512 14.61 9.00 0.85
N SER A 513 15.18 8.20 1.75
CA SER A 513 14.75 6.82 2.00
C SER A 513 13.44 6.69 2.77
N THR A 514 12.80 7.79 3.16
CA THR A 514 11.43 7.78 3.68
C THR A 514 10.38 7.55 2.60
N TYR A 515 10.76 7.68 1.33
CA TYR A 515 9.85 7.44 0.22
C TYR A 515 9.23 6.04 0.27
N ARG A 516 7.92 5.99 0.01
CA ARG A 516 7.14 4.76 -0.18
C ARG A 516 6.47 4.79 -1.54
N HIS A 517 6.82 3.83 -2.39
CA HIS A 517 6.19 3.74 -3.72
C HIS A 517 4.70 3.40 -3.65
N SER A 518 4.28 2.70 -2.60
CA SER A 518 2.89 2.26 -2.39
C SER A 518 1.89 3.44 -2.42
N ASP A 519 2.17 4.53 -1.70
CA ASP A 519 1.32 5.73 -1.63
C ASP A 519 2.02 7.03 -2.07
N LYS A 520 3.26 6.92 -2.57
CA LYS A 520 4.05 8.04 -3.11
C LYS A 520 4.36 9.13 -2.08
N ARG A 521 4.37 8.78 -0.79
CA ARG A 521 4.71 9.68 0.32
C ARG A 521 6.18 9.60 0.69
N GLY A 522 6.66 10.60 1.41
CA GLY A 522 8.07 10.69 1.82
C GLY A 522 8.97 11.21 0.69
N GLY A 523 10.28 10.97 0.85
CA GLY A 523 11.30 11.44 -0.10
C GLY A 523 11.99 12.73 0.31
N ALA A 524 12.93 13.17 -0.51
CA ALA A 524 13.82 14.29 -0.21
C ALA A 524 13.17 15.68 -0.41
N ASN A 525 12.15 15.77 -1.26
CA ASN A 525 11.48 17.04 -1.55
C ASN A 525 10.74 17.54 -0.29
N GLY A 526 10.84 18.82 -0.01
CA GLY A 526 10.31 19.40 1.21
C GLY A 526 11.32 19.48 2.36
N ALA A 527 12.43 18.76 2.30
CA ALA A 527 13.44 18.69 3.37
C ALA A 527 12.82 18.40 4.76
N ARG A 528 11.82 17.52 4.82
CA ARG A 528 11.12 17.21 6.10
C ARG A 528 12.03 16.57 7.14
N VAL A 529 13.18 16.04 6.72
CA VAL A 529 14.23 15.55 7.63
C VAL A 529 14.73 16.59 8.64
N ARG A 530 14.52 17.89 8.39
CA ARG A 530 14.80 19.01 9.32
C ARG A 530 13.63 19.39 10.22
N LEU A 531 12.44 18.80 10.00
CA LEU A 531 11.20 19.10 10.70
C LEU A 531 10.77 17.93 11.61
N ALA A 532 9.96 18.22 12.62
CA ALA A 532 9.27 17.17 13.36
C ALA A 532 8.22 16.47 12.48
N PRO A 533 8.01 15.15 12.61
CA PRO A 533 8.68 14.26 13.58
C PRO A 533 10.03 13.72 13.06
N GLN A 534 10.34 13.81 11.76
CA GLN A 534 11.45 13.09 11.12
C GLN A 534 12.84 13.46 11.68
N LYS A 535 13.07 14.72 12.07
CA LYS A 535 14.35 15.17 12.65
C LYS A 535 14.70 14.46 13.97
N ASP A 536 13.66 13.99 14.68
CA ASP A 536 13.77 13.40 16.01
C ASP A 536 13.78 11.87 15.99
N TRP A 537 13.63 11.24 14.83
CA TRP A 537 13.67 9.79 14.71
C TRP A 537 15.05 9.22 15.06
N ALA A 538 15.08 8.22 15.93
CA ALA A 538 16.32 7.58 16.38
C ALA A 538 17.18 7.09 15.21
N VAL A 539 16.57 6.51 14.18
CA VAL A 539 17.22 6.01 12.95
C VAL A 539 18.05 7.07 12.23
N ASN A 540 17.84 8.35 12.48
CA ASN A 540 18.54 9.46 11.83
C ASN A 540 19.71 9.99 12.63
N ASP A 541 20.01 9.45 13.81
CA ASP A 541 20.96 10.05 14.76
C ASP A 541 20.74 11.57 14.88
N PRO A 542 19.73 12.03 15.65
CA PRO A 542 19.32 13.43 15.69
C PRO A 542 20.46 14.42 15.95
N LYS A 543 21.48 14.00 16.71
CA LYS A 543 22.64 14.84 17.03
C LYS A 543 23.56 15.03 15.81
N ARG A 544 23.87 13.94 15.11
CA ARG A 544 24.70 13.98 13.89
C ARG A 544 23.97 14.71 12.76
N LEU A 545 22.68 14.40 12.61
CA LEU A 545 21.82 15.08 11.64
C LEU A 545 21.77 16.59 11.87
N ALA A 546 21.52 17.06 13.10
CA ALA A 546 21.45 18.48 13.40
C ALA A 546 22.78 19.21 13.12
N ALA A 547 23.91 18.58 13.42
CA ALA A 547 25.24 19.15 13.12
C ALA A 547 25.48 19.26 11.62
N THR A 548 25.09 18.22 10.83
CA THR A 548 25.22 18.22 9.38
C THR A 548 24.31 19.28 8.75
N LEU A 549 23.06 19.37 9.19
CA LEU A 549 22.11 20.37 8.70
C LEU A 549 22.59 21.80 8.99
N ALA A 550 23.14 22.07 10.17
CA ALA A 550 23.72 23.40 10.49
C ALA A 550 24.88 23.79 9.57
N THR A 551 25.74 22.83 9.21
CA THR A 551 26.83 23.03 8.26
C THR A 551 26.29 23.37 6.86
N LEU A 552 25.29 22.62 6.39
CA LEU A 552 24.65 22.86 5.10
C LEU A 552 23.89 24.21 5.07
N GLU A 553 23.24 24.58 6.18
CA GLU A 553 22.54 25.86 6.33
C GLU A 553 23.49 27.07 6.23
N ASP A 554 24.73 26.99 6.75
CA ASP A 554 25.78 28.00 6.58
C ASP A 554 26.18 28.12 5.09
N VAL A 555 26.38 26.99 4.41
CA VAL A 555 26.69 26.98 2.94
C VAL A 555 25.54 27.59 2.15
N GLN A 556 24.28 27.20 2.43
CA GLN A 556 23.07 27.71 1.78
C GLN A 556 22.96 29.22 1.94
N SER A 557 23.05 29.69 3.20
CA SER A 557 22.87 31.11 3.53
C SER A 557 23.89 32.01 2.83
N ARG A 558 25.18 31.61 2.82
CA ARG A 558 26.23 32.33 2.14
C ARG A 558 26.02 32.37 0.61
N PHE A 559 25.74 31.20 0.00
CA PHE A 559 25.51 31.12 -1.43
C PHE A 559 24.31 31.98 -1.86
N ASN A 560 23.17 31.83 -1.20
CA ASN A 560 21.96 32.55 -1.54
C ASN A 560 22.09 34.07 -1.32
N ALA A 561 22.87 34.53 -0.32
CA ALA A 561 23.17 35.95 -0.10
C ALA A 561 24.04 36.53 -1.23
N GLU A 562 25.07 35.79 -1.68
CA GLU A 562 25.93 36.20 -2.77
C GLU A 562 25.16 36.36 -4.08
N GLN A 563 24.26 35.40 -4.39
CA GLN A 563 23.43 35.46 -5.60
C GLN A 563 22.43 36.62 -5.56
N SER A 564 21.90 36.97 -4.39
CA SER A 564 20.97 38.10 -4.23
C SER A 564 21.67 39.47 -4.43
N GLY A 565 22.98 39.55 -4.15
CA GLY A 565 23.81 40.79 -4.35
C GLY A 565 24.31 40.98 -5.78
N ALA A 566 24.24 39.95 -6.61
CA ALA A 566 24.86 39.95 -7.94
C ALA A 566 23.96 40.45 -9.10
N GLN A 567 22.71 40.88 -8.83
CA GLN A 567 21.75 41.28 -9.87
C GLN A 567 21.71 42.80 -10.11
N PRO A 568 22.30 43.33 -11.22
CA PRO A 568 22.25 44.76 -11.54
C PRO A 568 20.92 45.27 -12.10
N ASP A 569 20.06 44.39 -12.67
CA ASP A 569 18.99 44.84 -13.56
C ASP A 569 17.54 44.46 -13.14
N GLY A 570 17.32 43.82 -11.99
CA GLY A 570 15.97 43.65 -11.38
C GLY A 570 14.92 42.86 -12.21
N GLN A 571 15.29 42.18 -13.27
CA GLN A 571 14.35 41.53 -14.20
C GLN A 571 14.20 39.99 -14.03
N SER A 572 15.08 39.31 -13.32
CA SER A 572 15.03 37.87 -13.10
C SER A 572 15.00 37.56 -11.62
N ALA A 573 14.27 36.55 -11.20
CA ALA A 573 14.34 36.07 -9.84
C ALA A 573 15.78 35.64 -9.50
N PRO A 574 16.30 35.92 -8.28
CA PRO A 574 17.66 35.51 -7.91
C PRO A 574 17.74 33.98 -7.89
N LYS A 575 18.93 33.48 -8.30
CA LYS A 575 19.25 32.07 -8.12
C LYS A 575 19.31 31.76 -6.64
N LYS A 576 18.77 30.59 -6.26
CA LYS A 576 18.86 30.06 -4.91
C LYS A 576 18.97 28.53 -4.95
N ILE A 577 19.46 27.96 -3.85
CA ILE A 577 19.35 26.54 -3.60
C ILE A 577 18.51 26.34 -2.34
N SER A 578 17.53 25.42 -2.39
CA SER A 578 16.76 24.98 -1.23
C SER A 578 17.61 24.10 -0.33
N MET A 579 17.20 23.94 0.93
CA MET A 579 17.82 22.95 1.83
C MET A 579 17.60 21.53 1.31
N ALA A 580 16.44 21.24 0.74
CA ALA A 580 16.13 19.95 0.13
C ALA A 580 17.11 19.56 -0.98
N ASP A 581 17.39 20.51 -1.89
CA ASP A 581 18.39 20.29 -2.94
C ASP A 581 19.81 20.20 -2.35
N LEU A 582 20.13 21.02 -1.36
CA LEU A 582 21.48 21.06 -0.79
C LEU A 582 21.83 19.78 0.01
N ILE A 583 20.85 19.18 0.70
CA ILE A 583 21.01 17.89 1.37
C ILE A 583 21.33 16.81 0.34
N VAL A 584 20.56 16.73 -0.75
CA VAL A 584 20.81 15.76 -1.82
C VAL A 584 22.15 16.00 -2.50
N LEU A 585 22.49 17.27 -2.80
CA LEU A 585 23.78 17.63 -3.39
C LEU A 585 24.96 17.31 -2.48
N GLY A 586 24.77 17.43 -1.15
CA GLY A 586 25.75 17.01 -0.15
C GLY A 586 26.06 15.51 -0.24
N GLY A 587 25.03 14.69 -0.35
CA GLY A 587 25.16 13.25 -0.58
C GLY A 587 25.85 12.93 -1.91
N VAL A 588 25.46 13.61 -3.00
CA VAL A 588 26.08 13.45 -4.32
C VAL A 588 27.59 13.78 -4.25
N ALA A 589 27.96 14.93 -3.67
CA ALA A 589 29.36 15.34 -3.53
C ALA A 589 30.19 14.33 -2.69
N ALA A 590 29.58 13.80 -1.63
CA ALA A 590 30.21 12.81 -0.77
C ALA A 590 30.43 11.46 -1.46
N VAL A 591 29.45 11.00 -2.25
CA VAL A 591 29.56 9.76 -3.04
C VAL A 591 30.63 9.89 -4.13
N GLU A 592 30.67 11.01 -4.86
CA GLU A 592 31.71 11.28 -5.87
C GLU A 592 33.11 11.32 -5.24
N LYS A 593 33.25 11.96 -4.09
CA LYS A 593 34.50 11.98 -3.34
C LYS A 593 34.92 10.57 -2.89
N ALA A 594 34.01 9.81 -2.31
CA ALA A 594 34.30 8.45 -1.85
C ALA A 594 34.71 7.51 -3.00
N ALA A 595 34.12 7.70 -4.18
CA ALA A 595 34.49 6.96 -5.38
C ALA A 595 35.89 7.38 -5.89
N ALA A 596 36.19 8.68 -5.92
CA ALA A 596 37.50 9.18 -6.32
C ALA A 596 38.60 8.74 -5.34
N ASP A 597 38.32 8.73 -4.04
CA ASP A 597 39.22 8.20 -2.99
C ASP A 597 39.49 6.69 -3.19
N ALA A 598 38.55 5.97 -3.78
CA ALA A 598 38.69 4.55 -4.18
C ALA A 598 39.37 4.38 -5.56
N GLY A 599 39.76 5.45 -6.20
CA GLY A 599 40.44 5.45 -7.52
C GLY A 599 39.51 5.31 -8.73
N VAL A 600 38.22 5.52 -8.57
CA VAL A 600 37.21 5.44 -9.63
C VAL A 600 36.49 6.78 -9.78
N GLU A 601 36.66 7.42 -10.92
CA GLU A 601 35.96 8.67 -11.27
C GLU A 601 34.51 8.36 -11.68
N VAL A 602 33.53 8.99 -11.02
CA VAL A 602 32.11 8.89 -11.35
C VAL A 602 31.42 10.25 -11.20
N THR A 603 30.51 10.57 -12.07
CA THR A 603 29.60 11.71 -11.92
C THR A 603 28.23 11.21 -11.55
N VAL A 604 27.74 11.61 -10.37
CA VAL A 604 26.38 11.32 -9.93
C VAL A 604 25.45 12.43 -10.44
N PRO A 605 24.42 12.13 -11.23
CA PRO A 605 23.52 13.16 -11.73
C PRO A 605 22.84 13.91 -10.57
N PHE A 606 22.66 15.22 -10.74
CA PHE A 606 21.91 16.06 -9.80
C PHE A 606 20.92 16.92 -10.58
N VAL A 607 19.66 16.90 -10.14
CA VAL A 607 18.59 17.71 -10.74
C VAL A 607 18.06 18.65 -9.67
N PRO A 608 18.27 19.98 -9.80
CA PRO A 608 17.74 20.96 -8.86
C PRO A 608 16.23 21.14 -9.00
N GLY A 609 15.63 21.88 -8.06
CA GLY A 609 14.20 22.26 -8.09
C GLY A 609 13.36 21.73 -6.95
N ARG A 610 13.94 20.99 -5.99
CA ARG A 610 13.25 20.67 -4.74
C ARG A 610 13.03 21.95 -3.95
N MET A 611 11.91 22.00 -3.22
CA MET A 611 11.56 23.13 -2.38
C MET A 611 11.47 22.72 -0.91
N ASP A 612 11.64 23.68 -0.03
CA ASP A 612 11.55 23.48 1.41
C ASP A 612 10.11 23.66 1.88
N THR A 613 9.56 22.66 2.58
CA THR A 613 8.24 22.76 3.24
C THR A 613 8.39 23.29 4.67
N THR A 614 7.25 23.41 5.36
CA THR A 614 7.14 23.91 6.73
C THR A 614 6.38 22.94 7.63
N GLU A 615 6.48 23.14 8.95
CA GLU A 615 5.69 22.37 9.93
C GLU A 615 4.18 22.52 9.67
N ALA A 616 3.70 23.71 9.31
CA ALA A 616 2.28 23.96 9.00
C ALA A 616 1.76 23.20 7.76
N LEU A 617 2.65 22.79 6.87
CA LEU A 617 2.34 22.00 5.67
C LEU A 617 2.71 20.53 5.85
N THR A 618 2.97 20.08 7.07
CA THR A 618 3.31 18.69 7.40
C THR A 618 2.26 18.14 8.35
N ASP A 619 1.56 17.10 7.92
CA ASP A 619 0.68 16.31 8.76
C ASP A 619 1.58 15.39 9.64
N ALA A 620 2.07 15.94 10.76
CA ALA A 620 3.07 15.30 11.60
C ALA A 620 2.60 13.94 12.13
N GLU A 621 1.31 13.82 12.48
CA GLU A 621 0.73 12.58 12.99
C GLU A 621 0.80 11.47 11.95
N SER A 622 0.31 11.74 10.74
CA SER A 622 0.35 10.75 9.66
C SER A 622 1.75 10.57 9.07
N PHE A 623 2.63 11.56 9.18
CA PHE A 623 4.01 11.45 8.72
C PHE A 623 4.86 10.54 9.63
N GLU A 624 4.48 10.37 10.90
CA GLU A 624 5.15 9.43 11.82
C GLU A 624 5.10 7.98 11.33
N TRP A 625 4.09 7.60 10.55
CA TRP A 625 4.00 6.27 9.94
C TRP A 625 5.07 6.00 8.86
N LEU A 626 5.80 7.02 8.42
CA LEU A 626 6.96 6.86 7.53
C LEU A 626 8.24 6.52 8.30
N ARG A 627 8.21 6.56 9.64
CA ARG A 627 9.35 6.18 10.48
C ARG A 627 9.69 4.71 10.26
N PRO A 628 10.92 4.39 9.86
CA PRO A 628 11.30 3.00 9.70
C PRO A 628 11.26 2.26 11.03
N VAL A 629 10.63 1.11 11.05
CA VAL A 629 10.75 0.15 12.15
C VAL A 629 12.06 -0.61 12.03
N THR A 630 12.42 -0.98 10.82
CA THR A 630 13.71 -1.56 10.48
C THR A 630 14.27 -0.88 9.24
N ASP A 631 15.55 -0.55 9.27
CA ASP A 631 16.29 -0.09 8.10
C ASP A 631 17.63 -0.85 8.00
N GLY A 632 17.63 -1.93 7.24
CA GLY A 632 18.83 -2.77 7.08
C GLY A 632 20.00 -2.06 6.43
N PHE A 633 19.75 -1.01 5.62
CA PHE A 633 20.84 -0.18 5.07
C PHE A 633 21.68 0.50 6.17
N ARG A 634 21.04 0.87 7.29
CA ARG A 634 21.67 1.52 8.45
C ARG A 634 21.84 0.60 9.65
N ASN A 635 21.50 -0.68 9.52
CA ASN A 635 21.44 -1.66 10.62
C ASN A 635 20.56 -1.20 11.81
N TYR A 636 19.53 -0.42 11.50
CA TYR A 636 18.57 0.06 12.48
C TYR A 636 17.43 -0.94 12.70
N HIS A 637 17.09 -1.16 13.96
CA HIS A 637 15.89 -1.88 14.38
C HIS A 637 15.28 -1.16 15.60
N ASP A 638 13.99 -0.81 15.53
CA ASP A 638 13.26 -0.26 16.67
C ASP A 638 12.92 -1.38 17.66
N LYS A 639 13.66 -1.43 18.75
CA LYS A 639 13.51 -2.46 19.79
C LYS A 639 12.14 -2.45 20.48
N ALA A 640 11.37 -1.38 20.35
CA ALA A 640 10.02 -1.27 20.91
C ALA A 640 8.97 -2.00 20.06
N VAL A 641 9.29 -2.31 18.80
CA VAL A 641 8.38 -2.98 17.86
C VAL A 641 8.89 -4.39 17.59
N ARG A 642 8.02 -5.38 17.77
CA ARG A 642 8.35 -6.77 17.46
C ARG A 642 7.45 -7.24 16.34
N PHE A 643 8.03 -7.49 15.17
CA PHE A 643 7.38 -8.27 14.13
C PHE A 643 7.76 -9.75 14.30
N GLY A 644 6.82 -10.63 13.97
CA GLY A 644 7.07 -12.07 13.99
C GLY A 644 7.94 -12.59 12.83
N VAL A 645 8.64 -11.68 12.12
CA VAL A 645 9.50 -12.00 10.97
C VAL A 645 10.92 -11.49 11.18
N PRO A 646 11.94 -12.18 10.65
CA PRO A 646 13.33 -11.73 10.72
C PRO A 646 13.59 -10.40 10.01
N ASP A 647 14.62 -9.66 10.45
CA ASP A 647 14.95 -8.32 9.95
C ASP A 647 15.25 -8.28 8.44
N GLU A 648 15.82 -9.35 7.86
CA GLU A 648 16.06 -9.42 6.43
C GLU A 648 14.77 -9.42 5.59
N HIS A 649 13.64 -9.88 6.12
CA HIS A 649 12.34 -9.78 5.45
C HIS A 649 11.81 -8.35 5.48
N LEU A 650 11.95 -7.63 6.59
CA LEU A 650 11.60 -6.21 6.68
C LEU A 650 12.53 -5.34 5.82
N PHE A 651 13.78 -5.77 5.68
CA PHE A 651 14.74 -5.13 4.78
C PHE A 651 14.39 -5.32 3.30
N LEU A 652 13.92 -6.50 2.91
CA LEU A 652 13.36 -6.76 1.59
C LEU A 652 12.13 -5.87 1.34
N ASP A 653 11.25 -5.76 2.32
CA ASP A 653 10.07 -4.87 2.24
C ASP A 653 10.47 -3.41 2.02
N LYS A 654 11.48 -2.92 2.74
CA LYS A 654 12.06 -1.58 2.54
C LYS A 654 12.61 -1.39 1.13
N ALA A 655 13.31 -2.39 0.59
CA ALA A 655 13.81 -2.37 -0.78
C ALA A 655 12.67 -2.31 -1.80
N ALA A 656 11.58 -3.05 -1.59
CA ALA A 656 10.39 -3.02 -2.43
C ALA A 656 9.70 -1.65 -2.39
N LEU A 657 9.54 -1.03 -1.21
CA LEU A 657 8.99 0.32 -1.06
C LEU A 657 9.83 1.39 -1.76
N LEU A 658 11.14 1.20 -1.87
CA LEU A 658 12.07 2.04 -2.64
C LEU A 658 12.18 1.62 -4.12
N THR A 659 11.37 0.69 -4.58
CA THR A 659 11.38 0.18 -5.98
C THR A 659 12.72 -0.39 -6.43
N LEU A 660 13.53 -0.89 -5.51
CA LEU A 660 14.85 -1.41 -5.83
C LEU A 660 14.74 -2.81 -6.44
N THR A 661 15.49 -3.04 -7.48
CA THR A 661 15.79 -4.40 -7.97
C THR A 661 16.78 -5.10 -7.05
N ALA A 662 16.90 -6.41 -7.13
CA ALA A 662 17.88 -7.17 -6.32
C ALA A 662 19.33 -6.68 -6.50
N PRO A 663 19.82 -6.38 -7.73
CA PRO A 663 21.14 -5.75 -7.91
C PRO A 663 21.25 -4.36 -7.26
N GLU A 664 20.28 -3.48 -7.41
CA GLU A 664 20.29 -2.15 -6.79
C GLU A 664 20.27 -2.23 -5.26
N TRP A 665 19.47 -3.13 -4.68
CA TRP A 665 19.47 -3.41 -3.26
C TRP A 665 20.83 -3.90 -2.78
N THR A 666 21.45 -4.81 -3.52
CA THR A 666 22.79 -5.36 -3.20
C THR A 666 23.87 -4.28 -3.20
N VAL A 667 23.97 -3.48 -4.28
CA VAL A 667 25.03 -2.46 -4.36
C VAL A 667 24.84 -1.34 -3.34
N LEU A 668 23.59 -0.91 -3.09
CA LEU A 668 23.31 0.09 -2.07
C LEU A 668 23.68 -0.40 -0.69
N ASN A 669 23.32 -1.64 -0.32
CA ASN A 669 23.72 -2.17 0.97
C ASN A 669 25.25 -2.18 1.15
N GLY A 670 25.99 -2.84 0.27
CA GLY A 670 27.44 -2.93 0.40
C GLY A 670 28.14 -1.57 0.36
N GLY A 671 27.73 -0.67 -0.55
CA GLY A 671 28.32 0.67 -0.67
C GLY A 671 28.03 1.55 0.56
N LEU A 672 26.79 1.55 1.07
CA LEU A 672 26.43 2.33 2.25
C LEU A 672 27.14 1.83 3.52
N LYS A 673 27.39 0.50 3.64
CA LYS A 673 28.19 -0.04 4.73
C LYS A 673 29.62 0.46 4.73
N VAL A 674 30.34 0.37 3.61
CA VAL A 674 31.72 0.88 3.55
C VAL A 674 31.79 2.41 3.71
N LEU A 675 30.70 3.13 3.46
CA LEU A 675 30.58 4.56 3.74
C LEU A 675 30.27 4.86 5.22
N GLY A 676 29.97 3.87 6.05
CA GLY A 676 29.82 4.00 7.51
C GLY A 676 28.57 4.76 7.94
N ILE A 677 27.39 4.41 7.38
CA ILE A 677 26.14 5.14 7.65
C ILE A 677 25.27 4.55 8.76
N ASN A 678 25.74 3.55 9.51
CA ASN A 678 24.94 2.96 10.59
C ASN A 678 24.40 4.04 11.54
N ASP A 679 23.18 3.82 12.07
CA ASP A 679 22.45 4.81 12.87
C ASP A 679 23.13 5.12 14.22
N ASP A 680 23.65 4.09 14.86
CA ASP A 680 24.28 4.14 16.18
C ASP A 680 25.80 4.31 16.12
N GLY A 681 26.37 4.49 14.93
CA GLY A 681 27.81 4.54 14.71
C GLY A 681 28.52 3.20 14.90
N SER A 682 27.77 2.08 14.97
CA SER A 682 28.37 0.74 15.02
C SER A 682 29.11 0.41 13.72
N GLU A 683 30.03 -0.57 13.83
CA GLU A 683 30.80 -1.06 12.69
C GLU A 683 30.21 -2.35 12.09
N HIS A 684 28.93 -2.67 12.41
CA HIS A 684 28.27 -3.85 11.82
C HIS A 684 28.17 -3.72 10.30
N GLY A 685 28.68 -4.70 9.58
CA GLY A 685 28.70 -4.71 8.12
C GLY A 685 29.75 -3.79 7.47
N VAL A 686 30.51 -3.02 8.26
CA VAL A 686 31.61 -2.18 7.77
C VAL A 686 32.84 -3.08 7.53
N PHE A 687 32.81 -3.83 6.42
CA PHE A 687 33.84 -4.82 6.09
C PHE A 687 35.00 -4.17 5.33
N THR A 688 35.57 -3.12 5.86
CA THR A 688 36.71 -2.42 5.25
C THR A 688 37.64 -1.83 6.30
N ASP A 689 38.90 -1.67 5.98
CA ASP A 689 39.88 -0.94 6.80
C ASP A 689 39.89 0.58 6.49
N SER A 690 39.11 1.03 5.50
CA SER A 690 39.06 2.41 5.04
C SER A 690 37.60 2.91 4.98
N PRO A 691 36.90 3.07 6.11
CA PRO A 691 35.54 3.60 6.12
C PRO A 691 35.45 4.99 5.46
N GLY A 692 34.40 5.22 4.65
CA GLY A 692 34.19 6.44 3.90
C GLY A 692 34.77 6.41 2.46
N VAL A 693 35.43 5.32 2.07
CA VAL A 693 35.89 5.04 0.70
C VAL A 693 34.97 4.03 0.05
N LEU A 694 34.47 4.32 -1.15
CA LEU A 694 33.54 3.46 -1.87
C LEU A 694 34.28 2.28 -2.55
N SER A 695 34.79 1.37 -1.74
CA SER A 695 35.48 0.14 -2.18
C SER A 695 34.50 -1.03 -2.31
N ASN A 696 34.94 -2.12 -2.93
CA ASN A 696 34.18 -3.39 -2.97
C ASN A 696 34.53 -4.36 -1.83
N ASP A 697 35.17 -3.87 -0.78
CA ASP A 697 35.63 -4.68 0.37
C ASP A 697 34.49 -5.43 1.03
N PHE A 698 33.29 -4.80 1.16
CA PHE A 698 32.10 -5.46 1.70
C PHE A 698 31.84 -6.82 1.00
N PHE A 699 31.89 -6.83 -0.31
CA PHE A 699 31.59 -8.03 -1.10
C PHE A 699 32.72 -9.04 -1.08
N THR A 700 33.98 -8.57 -1.10
CA THR A 700 35.14 -9.48 -1.05
C THR A 700 35.23 -10.21 0.31
N VAL A 701 34.97 -9.52 1.42
CA VAL A 701 34.88 -10.13 2.76
C VAL A 701 33.69 -11.08 2.85
N LEU A 702 32.51 -10.62 2.42
CA LEU A 702 31.25 -11.37 2.50
C LEU A 702 31.29 -12.71 1.74
N THR A 703 32.00 -12.77 0.61
CA THR A 703 32.06 -13.96 -0.25
C THR A 703 33.26 -14.85 0.02
N SER A 704 34.28 -14.37 0.78
CA SER A 704 35.49 -15.13 1.10
C SER A 704 35.20 -16.24 2.10
N MET A 705 35.87 -17.40 1.85
CA MET A 705 35.91 -18.50 2.79
C MET A 705 37.06 -18.38 3.82
N ASP A 706 37.82 -17.30 3.80
CA ASP A 706 38.82 -17.00 4.81
C ASP A 706 38.19 -16.56 6.15
N TYR A 707 36.92 -16.28 6.16
CA TYR A 707 36.17 -15.89 7.35
C TYR A 707 35.15 -16.94 7.78
N ILE A 708 34.82 -16.95 9.06
CA ILE A 708 33.73 -17.72 9.68
C ILE A 708 32.75 -16.75 10.33
N TRP A 709 31.47 -17.00 10.14
CA TRP A 709 30.43 -16.24 10.78
C TRP A 709 29.90 -17.00 12.01
N THR A 710 29.98 -16.37 13.17
CA THR A 710 29.54 -16.97 14.44
C THR A 710 28.52 -16.09 15.10
N PRO A 711 27.32 -16.60 15.43
CA PRO A 711 26.31 -15.84 16.15
C PRO A 711 26.83 -15.34 17.49
N ARG A 712 26.48 -14.12 17.87
CA ARG A 712 26.81 -13.49 19.16
C ARG A 712 25.68 -13.61 20.19
N ASP A 713 24.48 -13.90 19.72
CA ASP A 713 23.27 -14.03 20.52
C ASP A 713 22.46 -15.28 20.08
N GLU A 714 21.53 -15.73 20.95
CA GLU A 714 20.70 -16.93 20.69
C GLU A 714 19.70 -16.70 19.56
N GLU A 715 19.28 -15.48 19.33
CA GLU A 715 18.36 -15.08 18.27
C GLU A 715 19.06 -14.93 16.92
N GLU A 716 20.40 -15.07 16.88
CA GLU A 716 21.23 -14.91 15.69
C GLU A 716 21.01 -13.54 15.00
N THR A 717 20.88 -12.46 15.78
CA THR A 717 20.68 -11.11 15.24
C THR A 717 21.97 -10.44 14.83
N THR A 718 23.07 -10.72 15.55
CA THR A 718 24.41 -10.22 15.27
C THR A 718 25.45 -11.33 15.25
N PHE A 719 26.54 -11.11 14.51
CA PHE A 719 27.55 -12.10 14.23
C PHE A 719 28.97 -11.54 14.39
N ASP A 720 29.89 -12.38 14.83
CA ASP A 720 31.32 -12.17 14.68
C ASP A 720 31.77 -12.74 13.34
N ILE A 721 32.59 -11.98 12.62
CA ILE A 721 33.24 -12.36 11.37
C ILE A 721 34.72 -12.58 11.71
N ALA A 722 35.07 -13.81 12.00
CA ALA A 722 36.40 -14.18 12.46
C ALA A 722 37.26 -14.76 11.32
N ASP A 723 38.53 -14.41 11.32
CA ASP A 723 39.51 -15.04 10.44
C ASP A 723 39.57 -16.54 10.72
N ARG A 724 39.48 -17.38 9.70
CA ARG A 724 39.36 -18.83 9.82
C ARG A 724 40.64 -19.49 10.35
N GLU A 725 41.81 -18.94 10.06
CA GLU A 725 43.09 -19.50 10.45
C GLU A 725 43.45 -19.10 11.89
N SER A 726 43.34 -17.82 12.23
CA SER A 726 43.72 -17.32 13.56
C SER A 726 42.58 -17.42 14.58
N GLY A 727 41.32 -17.47 14.15
CA GLY A 727 40.14 -17.38 15.02
C GLY A 727 39.89 -16.00 15.57
N GLU A 728 40.61 -14.97 15.15
CA GLU A 728 40.44 -13.59 15.62
C GLU A 728 39.26 -12.94 14.95
N THR A 729 38.36 -12.32 15.74
CA THR A 729 37.23 -11.53 15.18
C THR A 729 37.77 -10.28 14.48
N ARG A 730 37.53 -10.19 13.19
CA ARG A 730 37.97 -9.07 12.35
C ARG A 730 36.87 -8.02 12.17
N PHE A 731 35.65 -8.45 11.97
CA PHE A 731 34.50 -7.60 11.76
C PHE A 731 33.28 -8.13 12.52
N THR A 732 32.21 -7.36 12.52
CA THR A 732 30.90 -7.78 13.02
C THR A 732 29.81 -7.50 11.98
N ALA A 733 28.68 -8.21 12.04
CA ALA A 733 27.60 -8.09 11.07
C ALA A 733 26.23 -8.28 11.71
N THR A 734 25.20 -7.89 11.01
CA THR A 734 23.81 -8.26 11.30
C THR A 734 23.30 -9.27 10.27
N ARG A 735 22.09 -9.81 10.47
CA ARG A 735 21.40 -10.64 9.49
C ARG A 735 21.21 -9.89 8.17
N CYS A 736 20.91 -8.58 8.20
CA CYS A 736 20.73 -7.74 7.03
C CYS A 736 22.01 -7.63 6.17
N ASP A 737 23.19 -7.72 6.79
CA ASP A 737 24.45 -7.75 6.06
C ASP A 737 24.71 -9.13 5.43
N LEU A 738 24.52 -10.19 6.23
CA LEU A 738 24.91 -11.55 5.85
C LEU A 738 23.94 -12.22 4.88
N VAL A 739 22.72 -11.73 4.74
CA VAL A 739 21.73 -12.27 3.79
C VAL A 739 22.24 -12.20 2.34
N PHE A 740 23.05 -11.20 1.99
CA PHE A 740 23.67 -11.08 0.67
C PHE A 740 24.77 -12.11 0.41
N GLY A 741 25.26 -12.77 1.44
CA GLY A 741 26.22 -13.87 1.31
C GLY A 741 25.59 -15.26 1.48
N SER A 742 24.39 -15.37 2.08
CA SER A 742 23.72 -16.62 2.41
C SER A 742 22.54 -16.95 1.49
N ASN A 743 21.74 -15.97 1.08
CA ASN A 743 20.67 -16.20 0.11
C ASN A 743 21.28 -16.45 -1.28
N SER A 744 20.89 -17.54 -1.93
CA SER A 744 21.50 -17.97 -3.20
C SER A 744 21.41 -16.93 -4.32
N GLN A 745 20.29 -16.21 -4.45
CA GLN A 745 20.10 -15.21 -5.50
C GLN A 745 20.91 -13.95 -5.21
N LEU A 746 20.86 -13.45 -3.98
CA LEU A 746 21.60 -12.25 -3.57
C LEU A 746 23.11 -12.50 -3.58
N ARG A 747 23.55 -13.70 -3.16
CA ARG A 747 24.96 -14.08 -3.21
C ARG A 747 25.52 -14.05 -4.63
N HIS A 748 24.81 -14.63 -5.62
CA HIS A 748 25.27 -14.58 -7.01
C HIS A 748 25.38 -13.15 -7.55
N THR A 749 24.53 -12.24 -7.07
CA THR A 749 24.67 -10.82 -7.38
C THR A 749 25.90 -10.21 -6.68
N ALA A 750 26.11 -10.53 -5.40
CA ALA A 750 27.26 -10.05 -4.62
C ALA A 750 28.60 -10.51 -5.22
N GLU A 751 28.69 -11.74 -5.75
CA GLU A 751 29.88 -12.29 -6.39
C GLU A 751 30.33 -11.49 -7.63
N VAL A 752 29.38 -10.83 -8.35
CA VAL A 752 29.72 -9.95 -9.48
C VAL A 752 30.53 -8.75 -9.02
N TYR A 753 30.22 -8.22 -7.83
CA TYR A 753 30.92 -7.07 -7.26
C TYR A 753 32.17 -7.44 -6.45
N ALA A 754 32.25 -8.69 -5.99
CA ALA A 754 33.43 -9.25 -5.31
C ALA A 754 34.56 -9.63 -6.27
N ALA A 755 34.25 -9.84 -7.55
CA ALA A 755 35.24 -10.23 -8.56
C ALA A 755 36.36 -9.18 -8.72
N ASP A 756 37.55 -9.57 -9.18
CA ASP A 756 38.71 -8.70 -9.35
C ASP A 756 38.45 -7.50 -10.26
N ASP A 757 37.52 -7.59 -11.21
CA ASP A 757 37.08 -6.52 -12.10
C ASP A 757 35.77 -5.87 -11.63
N GLY A 758 35.25 -6.23 -10.46
CA GLY A 758 33.93 -5.82 -9.95
C GLY A 758 33.89 -4.39 -9.42
N HIS A 759 35.01 -3.83 -8.95
CA HIS A 759 35.03 -2.54 -8.24
C HIS A 759 34.49 -1.37 -9.07
N ALA A 760 34.97 -1.15 -10.29
CA ALA A 760 34.50 -0.06 -11.14
C ALA A 760 33.01 -0.21 -11.52
N ARG A 761 32.53 -1.44 -11.64
CA ARG A 761 31.11 -1.77 -11.84
C ARG A 761 30.31 -1.39 -10.61
N LEU A 762 30.76 -1.80 -9.41
CA LEU A 762 30.12 -1.43 -8.14
C LEU A 762 29.90 0.07 -8.05
N VAL A 763 30.97 0.86 -8.25
CA VAL A 763 30.88 2.34 -8.12
C VAL A 763 29.87 2.92 -9.10
N LYS A 764 29.84 2.44 -10.34
CA LYS A 764 28.89 2.89 -11.36
C LYS A 764 27.45 2.52 -10.99
N ASP A 765 27.23 1.26 -10.62
CA ASP A 765 25.88 0.75 -10.32
C ASP A 765 25.37 1.34 -9.00
N PHE A 766 26.24 1.55 -8.00
CA PHE A 766 25.92 2.28 -6.78
C PHE A 766 25.49 3.73 -7.07
N ALA A 767 26.24 4.46 -7.90
CA ALA A 767 25.92 5.84 -8.26
C ALA A 767 24.55 5.92 -8.97
N ALA A 768 24.23 4.97 -9.84
CA ALA A 768 22.94 4.88 -10.51
C ALA A 768 21.80 4.58 -9.51
N ALA A 769 21.96 3.58 -8.65
CA ALA A 769 20.97 3.22 -7.64
C ALA A 769 20.77 4.34 -6.60
N TRP A 770 21.87 5.01 -6.20
CA TRP A 770 21.81 6.20 -5.34
C TRP A 770 21.00 7.32 -5.99
N HIS A 771 21.32 7.66 -7.24
CA HIS A 771 20.57 8.68 -7.99
C HIS A 771 19.08 8.34 -8.07
N LYS A 772 18.75 7.08 -8.37
CA LYS A 772 17.35 6.61 -8.40
C LYS A 772 16.64 6.91 -7.09
N VAL A 773 17.21 6.56 -5.94
CA VAL A 773 16.58 6.81 -4.63
C VAL A 773 16.39 8.31 -4.38
N MET A 774 17.38 9.14 -4.76
CA MET A 774 17.29 10.61 -4.62
C MET A 774 16.22 11.24 -5.53
N MET A 775 15.74 10.52 -6.54
CA MET A 775 14.79 11.02 -7.54
C MET A 775 13.37 10.45 -7.41
N LEU A 776 13.12 9.49 -6.53
CA LEU A 776 11.83 8.77 -6.44
C LEU A 776 10.62 9.68 -6.23
N ASP A 777 10.78 10.82 -5.59
CA ASP A 777 9.72 11.80 -5.29
C ASP A 777 9.66 12.99 -6.28
N ARG A 778 10.45 12.96 -7.40
CA ARG A 778 10.57 14.05 -8.35
C ARG A 778 9.59 13.93 -9.52
N TYR A 779 8.32 14.03 -9.24
CA TYR A 779 7.25 13.96 -10.25
C TYR A 779 7.14 15.20 -11.15
N ASP A 780 7.84 16.27 -10.81
CA ASP A 780 8.00 17.50 -11.59
C ASP A 780 8.98 17.35 -12.76
N VAL A 781 9.82 16.32 -12.76
CA VAL A 781 10.84 16.08 -13.80
C VAL A 781 10.36 14.98 -14.76
N PRO A 782 10.26 15.25 -16.08
CA PRO A 782 9.74 14.29 -17.05
C PRO A 782 10.48 12.93 -17.07
N ALA A 783 11.81 12.94 -16.91
CA ALA A 783 12.61 11.72 -16.85
C ALA A 783 12.28 10.87 -15.60
N ALA A 784 12.12 11.51 -14.44
CA ALA A 784 11.74 10.84 -13.20
C ALA A 784 10.31 10.30 -13.26
N ARG A 785 9.40 10.99 -13.97
CA ARG A 785 8.05 10.45 -14.26
C ARG A 785 8.12 9.18 -15.08
N ALA A 786 8.94 9.13 -16.12
CA ALA A 786 9.09 7.94 -16.95
C ALA A 786 9.64 6.74 -16.15
N GLU A 787 10.60 6.95 -15.25
CA GLU A 787 11.14 5.90 -14.39
C GLU A 787 10.13 5.46 -13.33
N ALA A 788 9.41 6.39 -12.69
CA ALA A 788 8.38 6.07 -11.70
C ALA A 788 7.17 5.35 -12.32
N THR A 789 6.86 5.59 -13.58
CA THR A 789 5.77 4.89 -14.30
C THR A 789 6.20 3.53 -14.84
N SER A 790 7.49 3.29 -15.00
CA SER A 790 8.02 2.02 -15.51
C SER A 790 8.22 0.93 -14.44
N ILE A 791 7.93 1.24 -13.19
CA ILE A 791 8.19 0.38 -12.02
C ILE A 791 6.88 0.07 -11.24
N CYS A 792 5.74 0.28 -11.84
CA CYS A 792 4.47 -0.24 -11.29
C CYS A 792 4.27 -1.68 -11.68
#